data_fb7e8a4a90f20d8adf4a48108186d5b1
#
_entry.id   fb7e8a4a90f20d8adf4a48108186d5b1
#
_cell.length_a   1.000
_cell.length_b   1.000
_cell.length_c   1.000
_cell.angle_alpha   90.00
_cell.angle_beta   90.00
_cell.angle_gamma   90.00
#
_symmetry.space_group_name_H-M   'P 1'
#
loop_
_entity.id
_entity.type
_entity.pdbx_description
1 polymer ?
#
loop_
_entity_poly.entity_id
_entity_poly.type
_entity_poly.pdbx_seq_one_letter_code
_entity_poly.pdbx_strand_id
1 'polypeptide(L)'
;MRKRFLSLTIALVLCTAMLTLNLSAPILGAGAVSGESSHTQEEIVYDGQNTGVLHTNIKLPASSEYGLNVIDVIEFDLSNRNLTVEAINSGTYLNSQKTVTSAVGDFNDAHDGKTVLAATNGDLWMTAVHSNSAVNTDGTFAVPRGMLIIDGEIWSTPQIGNENLEATNDEKGSTTPPKYAFGMTADYQPIVGIPNASIVIRNTSQNKTVTADGLNRLPADNSLIVYNYRVANSRALADACEVEIELDSDVFRHGATLSGTVKAVYPSGQGGTAEISRNRIVLTARGTRLSTINSFRVGDQISIDCSITSTSNQELWQNCVQAVGGHMPILINGAVSTQFTGTGRWPYTLIGYTNEGTVMMTTVDGRQSSYSVGIQERHLADFCRELGYNSVFWFDGGGSTTLVTVEDDGEYVVRNSPSDGSPRAVINSIAVCWNDTPRGAQGALDYIIEPVSFNPLSMDFPQAMAAAFNTPNAASASFQEGNVLRLTSVTNTNDAYISFDFSTAEKKVNTSEYKYIVLRLRTPETVRSGVFQMFLCAGGITAPNPSYTKNFQMTRDGEYHTYILDLTNQSGWSGNLNSIRLDFFDGNSNAGDYVEISQFGFAKTAAEAEMLKASYESGNTHQWDEGIVTTEPGYGKEGVKTYTCTHCGATKTEAVPALPGLLGDVNGDGMINGVDSGLLLQYLAEWFEEFPAA
;
A
#
# COMPACT_ATOMS: atom_id res chain seq x y z
N MET A 1 -57.04 -14.33 29.91
CA MET A 1 -56.33 -13.05 29.83
C MET A 1 -54.97 -13.00 30.59
N ARG A 2 -54.78 -13.71 31.70
CA ARG A 2 -53.50 -13.68 32.46
C ARG A 2 -52.28 -14.37 31.79
N LYS A 3 -52.48 -15.31 30.87
CA LYS A 3 -51.35 -16.00 30.18
C LYS A 3 -50.82 -15.24 28.95
N ARG A 4 -51.53 -14.24 28.41
CA ARG A 4 -50.99 -13.43 27.28
C ARG A 4 -50.19 -12.21 27.75
N PHE A 5 -50.41 -11.75 28.99
CA PHE A 5 -49.63 -10.65 29.55
C PHE A 5 -48.21 -11.07 29.99
N LEU A 6 -48.06 -12.34 30.42
CA LEU A 6 -46.76 -12.86 30.88
C LEU A 6 -45.79 -13.12 29.68
N SER A 7 -46.32 -13.47 28.51
CA SER A 7 -45.53 -13.70 27.31
C SER A 7 -45.08 -12.37 26.65
N LEU A 8 -45.84 -11.29 26.80
CA LEU A 8 -45.45 -9.99 26.25
C LEU A 8 -44.39 -9.30 27.13
N THR A 9 -44.42 -9.53 28.46
CA THR A 9 -43.44 -8.97 29.36
C THR A 9 -42.06 -9.67 29.25
N ILE A 10 -42.05 -10.98 28.98
CA ILE A 10 -40.84 -11.73 28.76
C ILE A 10 -40.24 -11.40 27.38
N ALA A 11 -41.05 -11.17 26.35
CA ALA A 11 -40.60 -10.73 25.04
C ALA A 11 -40.02 -9.29 25.07
N LEU A 12 -40.61 -8.40 25.88
CA LEU A 12 -40.12 -7.03 26.02
C LEU A 12 -38.83 -6.97 26.84
N VAL A 13 -38.66 -7.82 27.87
CA VAL A 13 -37.43 -7.89 28.67
C VAL A 13 -36.32 -8.58 27.87
N LEU A 14 -36.61 -9.54 27.00
CA LEU A 14 -35.65 -10.13 26.08
C LEU A 14 -35.27 -9.19 24.91
N CYS A 15 -36.19 -8.37 24.41
CA CYS A 15 -35.84 -7.34 23.41
C CYS A 15 -35.02 -6.19 24.03
N THR A 16 -35.31 -5.77 25.27
CA THR A 16 -34.48 -4.76 25.94
C THR A 16 -33.11 -5.34 26.36
N ALA A 17 -33.00 -6.64 26.68
CA ALA A 17 -31.70 -7.28 26.94
C ALA A 17 -30.90 -7.55 25.66
N MET A 18 -31.54 -7.66 24.49
CA MET A 18 -30.81 -7.74 23.19
C MET A 18 -30.49 -6.35 22.60
N LEU A 19 -31.21 -5.29 22.97
CA LEU A 19 -30.86 -3.92 22.58
C LEU A 19 -29.77 -3.28 23.47
N THR A 20 -29.47 -3.87 24.64
CA THR A 20 -28.37 -3.39 25.51
C THR A 20 -27.09 -4.22 25.41
N LEU A 21 -27.04 -5.19 24.49
CA LEU A 21 -25.83 -6.01 24.22
C LEU A 21 -25.16 -5.65 22.89
N ASN A 22 -25.63 -4.61 22.19
CA ASN A 22 -24.90 -3.95 21.11
C ASN A 22 -24.35 -2.58 21.56
N LEU A 23 -24.03 -2.43 22.81
CA LEU A 23 -22.98 -1.51 23.21
C LEU A 23 -21.68 -2.20 22.76
N SER A 24 -21.14 -1.73 21.63
CA SER A 24 -19.78 -1.95 21.23
C SER A 24 -18.92 -1.96 22.50
N ALA A 25 -18.26 -3.10 22.77
CA ALA A 25 -17.13 -3.04 23.65
C ALA A 25 -16.22 -1.94 23.09
N PRO A 26 -15.74 -1.00 23.89
CA PRO A 26 -14.77 -0.05 23.40
C PRO A 26 -13.67 -0.90 22.76
N ILE A 27 -13.32 -0.58 21.49
CA ILE A 27 -12.15 -1.13 20.87
C ILE A 27 -11.01 -0.57 21.71
N LEU A 28 -10.53 -1.36 22.67
CA LEU A 28 -9.34 -1.06 23.46
C LEU A 28 -8.14 -1.23 22.52
N GLY A 29 -8.00 -0.34 21.57
CA GLY A 29 -6.93 -0.35 20.60
C GLY A 29 -5.66 0.32 21.08
N ALA A 30 -5.72 1.28 22.00
CA ALA A 30 -4.51 1.83 22.58
C ALA A 30 -3.93 0.80 23.58
N GLY A 31 -2.94 0.03 23.14
CA GLY A 31 -2.15 -0.81 24.03
C GLY A 31 -1.67 0.02 25.23
N ALA A 32 -1.52 -0.60 26.40
CA ALA A 32 -1.09 0.11 27.60
C ALA A 32 0.34 0.65 27.37
N VAL A 33 0.45 1.91 26.98
CA VAL A 33 1.73 2.61 26.89
C VAL A 33 2.37 2.60 28.27
N SER A 34 3.64 2.17 28.37
CA SER A 34 4.31 2.01 29.65
C SER A 34 4.40 3.31 30.44
N GLY A 35 4.00 3.25 31.70
CA GLY A 35 3.91 4.39 32.60
C GLY A 35 2.48 4.74 33.03
N GLU A 36 2.32 5.61 34.03
CA GLU A 36 1.02 6.17 34.42
C GLU A 36 0.56 7.14 33.32
N SER A 37 -0.50 6.79 32.60
CA SER A 37 -1.10 7.62 31.57
C SER A 37 -2.54 8.02 31.96
N SER A 38 -2.99 9.20 31.54
CA SER A 38 -4.41 9.57 31.56
C SER A 38 -4.91 9.63 30.11
N HIS A 39 -6.08 9.06 29.87
CA HIS A 39 -6.70 9.02 28.55
C HIS A 39 -8.02 9.78 28.57
N THR A 40 -8.28 10.52 27.52
CA THR A 40 -9.62 11.00 27.18
C THR A 40 -9.95 10.42 25.80
N GLN A 41 -11.07 9.74 25.70
CA GLN A 41 -11.55 9.16 24.45
C GLN A 41 -12.87 9.83 24.08
N GLU A 42 -12.99 10.25 22.85
CA GLU A 42 -14.17 10.91 22.30
C GLU A 42 -14.55 10.20 20.99
N GLU A 43 -15.85 9.92 20.82
CA GLU A 43 -16.37 9.44 19.55
C GLU A 43 -16.67 10.65 18.66
N ILE A 44 -16.19 10.60 17.43
CA ILE A 44 -16.49 11.64 16.43
C ILE A 44 -17.82 11.27 15.77
N VAL A 45 -18.82 12.14 15.96
CA VAL A 45 -20.15 11.99 15.36
C VAL A 45 -20.31 13.08 14.31
N TYR A 46 -20.70 12.69 13.12
CA TYR A 46 -20.99 13.60 12.03
C TYR A 46 -22.47 13.50 11.65
N ASP A 47 -23.18 14.65 11.55
CA ASP A 47 -24.63 14.75 11.27
C ASP A 47 -25.51 13.85 12.17
N GLY A 48 -25.13 13.68 13.43
CA GLY A 48 -25.80 12.78 14.37
C GLY A 48 -25.62 11.30 14.05
N GLN A 49 -24.69 10.93 13.17
CA GLN A 49 -24.35 9.57 12.81
C GLN A 49 -23.17 9.08 13.66
N ASN A 50 -23.30 7.89 14.21
CA ASN A 50 -22.15 7.21 14.83
C ASN A 50 -21.24 6.67 13.70
N THR A 51 -20.12 7.35 13.44
CA THR A 51 -19.18 7.00 12.38
C THR A 51 -18.25 5.86 12.76
N GLY A 52 -18.06 5.58 14.05
CA GLY A 52 -17.04 4.68 14.56
C GLY A 52 -15.61 5.22 14.45
N VAL A 53 -15.45 6.53 14.20
CA VAL A 53 -14.15 7.21 14.24
C VAL A 53 -13.94 7.76 15.64
N LEU A 54 -12.90 7.31 16.32
CA LEU A 54 -12.60 7.65 17.71
C LEU A 54 -11.39 8.55 17.81
N HIS A 55 -11.45 9.56 18.66
CA HIS A 55 -10.32 10.38 19.07
C HIS A 55 -9.92 10.07 20.50
N THR A 56 -8.67 9.73 20.72
CA THR A 56 -8.09 9.49 22.05
C THR A 56 -6.93 10.44 22.29
N ASN A 57 -6.98 11.22 23.38
CA ASN A 57 -5.88 12.04 23.85
C ASN A 57 -5.15 11.32 25.00
N ILE A 58 -3.87 11.04 24.84
CA ILE A 58 -3.02 10.33 25.80
C ILE A 58 -1.98 11.29 26.37
N LYS A 59 -1.89 11.38 27.70
CA LYS A 59 -0.91 12.21 28.40
C LYS A 59 0.05 11.32 29.18
N LEU A 60 1.32 11.32 28.80
CA LEU A 60 2.37 10.61 29.49
C LEU A 60 3.07 11.54 30.47
N PRO A 61 3.27 11.13 31.74
CA PRO A 61 4.00 11.92 32.72
C PRO A 61 5.50 11.98 32.42
N ALA A 62 6.19 12.94 33.02
CA ALA A 62 7.65 13.08 32.88
C ALA A 62 8.43 11.86 33.40
N SER A 63 7.82 11.04 34.27
CA SER A 63 8.35 9.78 34.79
C SER A 63 8.24 8.60 33.83
N SER A 64 7.45 8.71 32.74
CA SER A 64 7.37 7.73 31.67
C SER A 64 8.74 7.55 31.02
N GLU A 65 9.04 6.35 30.48
CA GLU A 65 10.27 6.10 29.72
C GLU A 65 10.37 6.98 28.46
N TYR A 66 9.22 7.40 27.92
CA TYR A 66 9.13 8.32 26.77
C TYR A 66 9.23 9.79 27.20
N GLY A 67 9.10 10.11 28.51
CA GLY A 67 9.05 11.45 29.07
C GLY A 67 7.66 12.07 29.00
N LEU A 68 7.58 13.37 29.33
CA LEU A 68 6.36 14.15 29.27
C LEU A 68 5.90 14.31 27.82
N ASN A 69 4.79 13.68 27.46
CA ASN A 69 4.25 13.75 26.09
C ASN A 69 2.74 13.83 26.08
N VAL A 70 2.25 14.51 25.05
CA VAL A 70 0.82 14.54 24.66
C VAL A 70 0.70 13.95 23.27
N ILE A 71 -0.23 13.00 23.13
CA ILE A 71 -0.41 12.19 21.93
C ILE A 71 -1.89 12.21 21.60
N ASP A 72 -2.23 12.47 20.36
CA ASP A 72 -3.59 12.37 19.84
C ASP A 72 -3.64 11.23 18.84
N VAL A 73 -4.63 10.35 18.99
CA VAL A 73 -4.83 9.16 18.17
C VAL A 73 -6.24 9.19 17.59
N ILE A 74 -6.35 9.03 16.29
CA ILE A 74 -7.61 8.76 15.59
C ILE A 74 -7.61 7.29 15.21
N GLU A 75 -8.67 6.58 15.56
CA GLU A 75 -8.85 5.15 15.27
C GLU A 75 -10.16 4.95 14.49
N PHE A 76 -10.11 4.13 13.46
CA PHE A 76 -11.28 3.78 12.65
C PHE A 76 -11.13 2.44 11.95
N ASP A 77 -12.27 1.82 11.66
CA ASP A 77 -12.34 0.53 10.96
C ASP A 77 -12.95 0.71 9.57
N LEU A 78 -12.18 0.36 8.54
CA LEU A 78 -12.62 0.40 7.15
C LEU A 78 -13.64 -0.70 6.80
N SER A 79 -14.01 -1.60 7.71
CA SER A 79 -15.20 -2.44 7.57
C SER A 79 -16.48 -1.61 7.53
N ASN A 80 -16.49 -0.43 8.15
CA ASN A 80 -17.52 0.57 7.93
C ASN A 80 -17.42 1.12 6.50
N ARG A 81 -18.39 0.73 5.67
CA ARG A 81 -18.39 1.02 4.22
C ARG A 81 -18.64 2.49 3.88
N ASN A 82 -19.03 3.31 4.84
CA ASN A 82 -19.13 4.76 4.66
C ASN A 82 -17.78 5.45 4.86
N LEU A 83 -16.76 4.76 5.42
CA LEU A 83 -15.44 5.35 5.63
C LEU A 83 -14.50 5.09 4.43
N THR A 84 -13.73 6.13 4.05
CA THR A 84 -12.63 6.05 3.09
C THR A 84 -11.42 6.79 3.61
N VAL A 85 -10.25 6.45 3.07
CA VAL A 85 -9.00 7.21 3.30
C VAL A 85 -8.66 7.94 2.03
N GLU A 86 -8.46 9.25 2.14
CA GLU A 86 -8.25 10.15 1.00
C GLU A 86 -6.92 10.89 1.14
N ALA A 87 -6.15 10.91 0.05
CA ALA A 87 -5.01 11.81 -0.08
C ALA A 87 -5.50 13.18 -0.58
N ILE A 88 -5.10 14.24 0.08
CA ILE A 88 -5.53 15.61 -0.22
C ILE A 88 -4.32 16.44 -0.60
N ASN A 89 -4.26 16.96 -1.83
CA ASN A 89 -3.30 17.97 -2.19
C ASN A 89 -3.75 19.35 -1.66
N SER A 90 -2.82 20.18 -1.19
CA SER A 90 -3.13 21.46 -0.55
C SER A 90 -3.67 22.55 -1.48
N GLY A 91 -4.02 22.22 -2.72
CA GLY A 91 -4.63 23.14 -3.67
C GLY A 91 -4.68 22.59 -5.08
N THR A 92 -4.93 23.44 -6.06
CA THR A 92 -5.08 23.06 -7.48
C THR A 92 -3.81 22.46 -8.06
N TYR A 93 -2.65 22.97 -7.65
CA TYR A 93 -1.34 22.56 -8.15
C TYR A 93 -0.51 21.90 -7.06
N LEU A 94 0.39 21.02 -7.46
CA LEU A 94 1.30 20.30 -6.57
C LEU A 94 2.11 21.20 -5.64
N ASN A 95 2.48 22.39 -6.09
CA ASN A 95 3.26 23.34 -5.32
C ASN A 95 2.44 24.21 -4.36
N SER A 96 1.14 23.99 -4.28
CA SER A 96 0.27 24.69 -3.33
C SER A 96 0.55 24.23 -1.91
N GLN A 97 0.55 25.17 -0.97
CA GLN A 97 0.71 24.90 0.44
C GLN A 97 -0.43 25.58 1.22
N LYS A 98 -1.08 24.83 2.10
CA LYS A 98 -2.13 25.30 2.99
C LYS A 98 -2.04 24.58 4.32
N THR A 99 -2.60 25.17 5.38
CA THR A 99 -2.81 24.43 6.63
C THR A 99 -3.72 23.22 6.38
N VAL A 100 -3.57 22.16 7.17
CA VAL A 100 -4.45 20.97 7.07
C VAL A 100 -5.90 21.40 7.16
N THR A 101 -6.27 22.29 8.10
CA THR A 101 -7.63 22.84 8.23
C THR A 101 -8.15 23.46 6.94
N SER A 102 -7.34 24.30 6.29
CA SER A 102 -7.75 24.95 5.04
C SER A 102 -7.87 23.96 3.87
N ALA A 103 -6.97 22.97 3.80
CA ALA A 103 -7.03 21.93 2.77
C ALA A 103 -8.25 21.02 2.94
N VAL A 104 -8.62 20.70 4.19
CA VAL A 104 -9.85 19.95 4.53
C VAL A 104 -11.10 20.74 4.15
N GLY A 105 -11.13 22.05 4.43
CA GLY A 105 -12.26 22.90 4.03
C GLY A 105 -12.46 22.90 2.51
N ASP A 106 -11.39 23.14 1.74
CA ASP A 106 -11.46 23.10 0.27
C ASP A 106 -11.91 21.71 -0.25
N PHE A 107 -11.47 20.63 0.42
CA PHE A 107 -11.87 19.27 0.02
C PHE A 107 -13.36 19.06 0.25
N ASN A 108 -13.89 19.42 1.42
CA ASN A 108 -15.31 19.29 1.71
C ASN A 108 -16.18 20.13 0.77
N ASP A 109 -15.73 21.34 0.45
CA ASP A 109 -16.45 22.23 -0.49
C ASP A 109 -16.46 21.68 -1.94
N ALA A 110 -15.47 20.85 -2.30
CA ALA A 110 -15.32 20.30 -3.64
C ALA A 110 -15.99 18.93 -3.84
N HIS A 111 -16.42 18.24 -2.77
CA HIS A 111 -16.88 16.85 -2.83
C HIS A 111 -18.24 16.66 -2.15
N ASP A 112 -19.31 16.94 -2.87
CA ASP A 112 -20.68 16.67 -2.40
C ASP A 112 -20.84 15.20 -1.97
N GLY A 113 -21.41 14.97 -0.79
CA GLY A 113 -21.66 13.63 -0.25
C GLY A 113 -20.41 12.91 0.30
N LYS A 114 -19.27 13.61 0.40
CA LYS A 114 -18.07 13.11 1.05
C LYS A 114 -17.53 14.19 2.02
N THR A 115 -17.36 13.83 3.28
CA THR A 115 -16.94 14.77 4.32
C THR A 115 -15.76 14.21 5.10
N VAL A 116 -14.73 15.01 5.28
CA VAL A 116 -13.59 14.67 6.15
C VAL A 116 -14.07 14.64 7.60
N LEU A 117 -13.73 13.57 8.32
CA LEU A 117 -13.93 13.45 9.77
C LEU A 117 -12.68 13.81 10.56
N ALA A 118 -11.52 13.33 10.07
CA ALA A 118 -10.22 13.69 10.63
C ALA A 118 -9.14 13.67 9.54
N ALA A 119 -8.09 14.49 9.72
CA ALA A 119 -6.97 14.57 8.79
C ALA A 119 -5.67 14.93 9.51
N THR A 120 -4.55 14.46 8.91
CA THR A 120 -3.20 14.89 9.32
C THR A 120 -2.43 15.46 8.14
N ASN A 121 -1.32 16.17 8.41
CA ASN A 121 -0.34 16.48 7.39
C ASN A 121 0.28 15.18 6.83
N GLY A 122 0.72 15.25 5.58
CA GLY A 122 1.32 14.14 4.86
C GLY A 122 2.84 14.28 4.69
N ASP A 123 3.26 14.30 3.41
CA ASP A 123 4.65 14.20 2.98
C ASP A 123 5.50 15.43 3.34
N LEU A 124 6.79 15.20 3.43
CA LEU A 124 7.79 16.26 3.29
C LEU A 124 7.77 16.79 1.86
N TRP A 125 8.30 17.99 1.69
CA TRP A 125 8.43 18.56 0.35
C TRP A 125 9.80 19.17 0.11
N MET A 126 10.12 19.24 -1.17
CA MET A 126 11.34 19.90 -1.65
C MET A 126 10.99 21.30 -2.12
N THR A 127 11.71 22.27 -1.64
CA THR A 127 11.60 23.66 -2.08
C THR A 127 12.86 24.04 -2.83
N ALA A 128 12.72 24.50 -4.07
CA ALA A 128 13.81 25.07 -4.83
C ALA A 128 13.53 26.56 -5.08
N VAL A 129 14.45 27.41 -4.64
CA VAL A 129 14.47 28.82 -5.03
C VAL A 129 15.24 28.90 -6.34
N HIS A 130 14.60 29.37 -7.40
CA HIS A 130 15.27 29.61 -8.68
C HIS A 130 14.99 31.05 -9.13
N SER A 131 16.04 31.77 -9.40
CA SER A 131 15.98 33.14 -9.91
C SER A 131 15.26 33.31 -11.25
N ASN A 132 14.95 32.19 -11.94
CA ASN A 132 14.28 32.17 -13.24
C ASN A 132 13.09 31.18 -13.28
N SER A 133 12.43 30.86 -12.15
CA SER A 133 11.30 29.96 -12.19
C SER A 133 10.02 30.67 -12.62
N ALA A 134 9.45 30.23 -13.74
CA ALA A 134 8.13 30.66 -14.17
C ALA A 134 6.99 29.96 -13.40
N VAL A 135 7.31 29.11 -12.44
CA VAL A 135 6.34 28.20 -11.78
C VAL A 135 5.63 28.85 -10.60
N ASN A 136 6.24 29.82 -9.95
CA ASN A 136 5.62 30.65 -8.91
C ASN A 136 5.98 32.12 -9.09
N THR A 137 5.03 32.98 -8.80
CA THR A 137 5.25 34.44 -8.79
C THR A 137 6.25 34.90 -7.72
N ASP A 138 6.51 34.06 -6.72
CA ASP A 138 7.49 34.31 -5.64
C ASP A 138 8.84 33.62 -5.86
N GLY A 139 9.00 32.87 -6.97
CA GLY A 139 10.25 32.19 -7.32
C GLY A 139 10.51 30.86 -6.61
N THR A 140 9.55 30.32 -5.86
CA THR A 140 9.66 29.02 -5.21
C THR A 140 8.93 27.93 -5.98
N PHE A 141 9.50 26.71 -5.99
CA PHE A 141 8.87 25.50 -6.50
C PHE A 141 8.89 24.45 -5.41
N ALA A 142 7.73 24.00 -4.98
CA ALA A 142 7.59 22.97 -3.98
C ALA A 142 6.95 21.72 -4.60
N VAL A 143 7.48 20.55 -4.30
CA VAL A 143 6.91 19.25 -4.72
C VAL A 143 7.03 18.24 -3.59
N PRO A 144 6.09 17.28 -3.44
CA PRO A 144 6.20 16.19 -2.47
C PRO A 144 7.49 15.41 -2.68
N ARG A 145 8.06 14.84 -1.63
CA ARG A 145 9.28 14.00 -1.75
C ARG A 145 8.97 12.60 -2.26
N GLY A 146 7.89 12.01 -1.78
CA GLY A 146 7.46 10.69 -2.18
C GLY A 146 6.47 10.72 -3.36
N MET A 147 5.84 9.58 -3.59
CA MET A 147 4.80 9.44 -4.60
C MET A 147 3.48 10.01 -4.08
N LEU A 148 2.78 10.76 -4.92
CA LEU A 148 1.43 11.22 -4.64
C LEU A 148 0.48 10.61 -5.67
N ILE A 149 -0.50 9.84 -5.18
CA ILE A 149 -1.62 9.29 -5.98
C ILE A 149 -2.91 9.78 -5.35
N ILE A 150 -3.81 10.32 -6.15
CA ILE A 150 -5.16 10.75 -5.75
C ILE A 150 -6.15 10.17 -6.74
N ASP A 151 -7.13 9.41 -6.24
CA ASP A 151 -8.15 8.73 -7.05
C ASP A 151 -7.57 7.90 -8.23
N GLY A 152 -6.46 7.22 -7.96
CA GLY A 152 -5.74 6.40 -8.93
C GLY A 152 -4.92 7.21 -9.96
N GLU A 153 -5.00 8.53 -9.96
CA GLU A 153 -4.14 9.38 -10.78
C GLU A 153 -2.79 9.62 -10.11
N ILE A 154 -1.71 9.40 -10.83
CA ILE A 154 -0.35 9.71 -10.37
C ILE A 154 -0.11 11.20 -10.55
N TRP A 155 -0.05 11.94 -9.44
CA TRP A 155 0.21 13.38 -9.46
C TRP A 155 1.70 13.68 -9.50
N SER A 156 2.50 12.91 -8.76
CA SER A 156 3.96 13.01 -8.81
C SER A 156 4.61 11.65 -8.54
N THR A 157 5.74 11.42 -9.20
CA THR A 157 6.64 10.31 -8.85
C THR A 157 7.49 10.65 -7.63
N PRO A 158 8.13 9.67 -6.96
CA PRO A 158 9.10 9.96 -5.91
C PRO A 158 10.26 10.82 -6.40
N GLN A 159 10.92 11.51 -5.48
CA GLN A 159 12.13 12.25 -5.73
C GLN A 159 13.16 11.40 -6.50
N ILE A 160 13.72 11.96 -7.55
CA ILE A 160 14.83 11.35 -8.30
C ILE A 160 16.17 11.80 -7.69
N GLY A 161 17.18 10.92 -7.77
CA GLY A 161 18.54 11.30 -7.32
C GLY A 161 19.07 12.51 -8.10
N ASN A 162 19.87 13.36 -7.44
CA ASN A 162 20.50 14.56 -8.03
C ASN A 162 19.47 15.63 -8.51
N GLU A 163 18.29 15.69 -7.97
CA GLU A 163 17.46 16.86 -8.12
C GLU A 163 18.28 18.08 -7.67
N ASN A 164 18.45 19.06 -8.56
CA ASN A 164 19.36 20.20 -8.32
C ASN A 164 18.71 21.16 -7.34
N LEU A 165 19.06 20.96 -6.07
CA LEU A 165 18.48 21.64 -4.93
C LEU A 165 19.42 22.73 -4.48
N GLU A 166 19.06 23.97 -4.71
CA GLU A 166 19.42 25.03 -3.76
C GLU A 166 18.53 24.86 -2.52
N ALA A 167 18.73 23.75 -1.80
CA ALA A 167 17.96 23.44 -0.62
C ALA A 167 18.26 24.46 0.48
N THR A 168 17.21 25.06 1.02
CA THR A 168 17.30 26.06 2.08
C THR A 168 17.30 25.48 3.49
N ASN A 169 17.18 24.15 3.65
CA ASN A 169 17.08 23.47 4.95
C ASN A 169 18.07 22.32 5.13
N ASP A 170 18.18 21.80 6.34
CA ASP A 170 19.18 20.88 6.90
C ASP A 170 19.42 19.56 6.15
N GLU A 171 18.73 19.32 5.05
CA GLU A 171 18.80 18.10 4.26
C GLU A 171 19.77 18.17 3.07
N LYS A 172 20.62 19.20 3.03
CA LYS A 172 21.76 19.28 2.11
C LYS A 172 22.70 18.10 2.36
N GLY A 173 22.62 17.09 1.50
CA GLY A 173 23.56 15.98 1.52
C GLY A 173 22.98 14.58 1.50
N SER A 174 21.67 14.38 1.57
CA SER A 174 21.10 13.07 1.36
C SER A 174 21.18 12.68 -0.12
N THR A 175 22.12 11.82 -0.47
CA THR A 175 22.26 11.23 -1.81
C THR A 175 21.24 10.15 -2.09
N THR A 176 20.48 9.74 -1.07
CA THR A 176 19.45 8.70 -1.19
C THR A 176 18.11 9.32 -0.81
N PRO A 177 17.29 9.70 -1.80
CA PRO A 177 15.97 10.25 -1.51
C PRO A 177 15.09 9.19 -0.85
N PRO A 178 14.25 9.56 0.15
CA PRO A 178 13.20 8.68 0.62
C PRO A 178 12.26 8.38 -0.55
N LYS A 179 11.96 7.10 -0.73
CA LYS A 179 11.09 6.62 -1.80
C LYS A 179 9.84 5.95 -1.22
N TYR A 180 9.69 6.01 0.10
CA TYR A 180 8.59 5.36 0.79
C TYR A 180 7.30 6.14 0.66
N ALA A 181 6.19 5.41 0.64
CA ALA A 181 4.86 5.97 0.74
C ALA A 181 3.94 5.05 1.56
N PHE A 182 2.93 5.66 2.17
CA PHE A 182 1.72 4.99 2.61
C PHE A 182 0.70 5.09 1.49
N GLY A 183 -0.01 4.00 1.19
CA GLY A 183 -1.05 3.97 0.17
C GLY A 183 -2.28 3.21 0.61
N MET A 184 -3.34 3.37 -0.15
CA MET A 184 -4.61 2.68 -0.03
C MET A 184 -5.00 2.12 -1.39
N THR A 185 -5.31 0.83 -1.46
CA THR A 185 -5.79 0.21 -2.70
C THR A 185 -7.26 0.54 -2.97
N ALA A 186 -7.73 0.26 -4.18
CA ALA A 186 -9.15 0.36 -4.54
C ALA A 186 -10.05 -0.52 -3.66
N ASP A 187 -9.49 -1.61 -3.12
CA ASP A 187 -10.15 -2.51 -2.18
C ASP A 187 -9.97 -2.09 -0.72
N TYR A 188 -9.46 -0.89 -0.48
CA TYR A 188 -9.24 -0.31 0.85
C TYR A 188 -8.22 -1.05 1.73
N GLN A 189 -7.24 -1.71 1.11
CA GLN A 189 -6.09 -2.28 1.84
C GLN A 189 -5.02 -1.19 2.04
N PRO A 190 -4.63 -0.92 3.29
CA PRO A 190 -3.49 -0.05 3.55
C PRO A 190 -2.18 -0.76 3.15
N ILE A 191 -1.30 -0.04 2.50
CA ILE A 191 0.01 -0.53 2.08
C ILE A 191 1.10 0.46 2.45
N VAL A 192 2.26 -0.06 2.80
CA VAL A 192 3.50 0.71 2.99
C VAL A 192 4.58 0.11 2.11
N GLY A 193 5.31 0.94 1.36
CA GLY A 193 6.36 0.42 0.49
C GLY A 193 7.12 1.49 -0.28
N ILE A 194 7.74 1.08 -1.36
CA ILE A 194 8.58 1.92 -2.22
C ILE A 194 8.00 1.94 -3.64
N PRO A 195 6.86 2.62 -3.86
CA PRO A 195 6.31 2.75 -5.20
C PRO A 195 7.11 3.71 -6.05
N ASN A 196 7.05 3.49 -7.36
CA ASN A 196 7.53 4.41 -8.38
C ASN A 196 6.62 4.30 -9.60
N ALA A 197 6.78 5.17 -10.60
CA ALA A 197 6.11 5.02 -11.87
C ALA A 197 7.12 4.88 -13.01
N SER A 198 6.82 3.99 -13.94
CA SER A 198 7.48 3.89 -15.23
C SER A 198 6.63 4.62 -16.27
N ILE A 199 7.20 5.65 -16.91
CA ILE A 199 6.54 6.43 -17.96
C ILE A 199 7.36 6.27 -19.22
N VAL A 200 6.86 5.44 -20.15
CA VAL A 200 7.54 5.10 -21.40
C VAL A 200 6.92 5.86 -22.55
N ILE A 201 7.69 6.73 -23.14
CA ILE A 201 7.26 7.63 -24.24
C ILE A 201 7.78 7.06 -25.55
N ARG A 202 6.87 6.77 -26.49
CA ARG A 202 7.20 6.30 -27.83
C ARG A 202 6.82 7.35 -28.86
N ASN A 203 7.82 7.87 -29.55
CA ASN A 203 7.60 8.63 -30.78
C ASN A 203 7.40 7.62 -31.90
N THR A 204 6.14 7.34 -32.26
CA THR A 204 5.80 6.32 -33.27
C THR A 204 6.15 6.78 -34.69
N SER A 205 6.17 8.09 -34.96
CA SER A 205 6.57 8.65 -36.24
C SER A 205 8.05 8.42 -36.53
N GLN A 206 8.90 8.36 -35.49
CA GLN A 206 10.34 8.20 -35.64
C GLN A 206 10.85 6.83 -35.15
N ASN A 207 9.95 5.95 -34.68
CA ASN A 207 10.29 4.66 -34.06
C ASN A 207 11.31 4.82 -32.91
N LYS A 208 11.11 5.80 -32.04
CA LYS A 208 12.00 6.13 -30.93
C LYS A 208 11.28 5.96 -29.61
N THR A 209 11.93 5.25 -28.67
CA THR A 209 11.40 5.05 -27.31
C THR A 209 12.34 5.68 -26.30
N VAL A 210 11.76 6.38 -25.32
CA VAL A 210 12.47 6.97 -24.18
C VAL A 210 11.65 6.74 -22.92
N THR A 211 12.32 6.60 -21.77
CA THR A 211 11.66 6.51 -20.47
C THR A 211 11.95 7.79 -19.70
N ALA A 212 10.92 8.42 -19.16
CA ALA A 212 11.07 9.57 -18.28
C ALA A 212 11.66 9.16 -16.94
N ASP A 213 12.40 10.07 -16.31
CA ASP A 213 12.97 9.88 -14.99
C ASP A 213 11.97 10.27 -13.88
N GLY A 214 10.95 11.08 -14.21
CA GLY A 214 9.91 11.47 -13.27
C GLY A 214 8.74 12.22 -13.90
N LEU A 215 7.66 12.31 -13.12
CA LEU A 215 6.46 13.12 -13.41
C LEU A 215 6.37 14.24 -12.37
N ASN A 216 6.26 15.49 -12.85
CA ASN A 216 6.08 16.68 -12.02
C ASN A 216 7.16 16.84 -10.93
N ARG A 217 8.41 16.60 -11.32
CA ARG A 217 9.58 16.66 -10.42
C ARG A 217 10.47 17.87 -10.72
N LEU A 218 11.33 18.18 -9.76
CA LEU A 218 12.44 19.09 -10.02
C LEU A 218 13.38 18.46 -11.07
N PRO A 219 13.77 19.19 -12.13
CA PRO A 219 14.63 18.62 -13.14
C PRO A 219 16.07 18.55 -12.61
N ALA A 220 16.57 17.33 -12.45
CA ALA A 220 17.96 17.07 -12.11
C ALA A 220 18.87 17.27 -13.32
N ASP A 221 20.18 17.34 -13.08
CA ASP A 221 21.15 17.21 -14.16
C ASP A 221 21.01 15.85 -14.81
N ASN A 222 21.02 15.80 -16.14
CA ASN A 222 20.85 14.56 -16.92
C ASN A 222 19.48 13.87 -16.71
N SER A 223 18.40 14.63 -16.59
CA SER A 223 17.03 14.10 -16.43
C SER A 223 16.10 14.42 -17.60
N LEU A 224 15.08 13.58 -17.76
CA LEU A 224 13.90 13.79 -18.60
C LEU A 224 12.65 13.76 -17.72
N ILE A 225 12.02 14.91 -17.54
CA ILE A 225 10.84 15.06 -16.69
C ILE A 225 9.62 15.31 -17.57
N VAL A 226 8.51 14.66 -17.21
CA VAL A 226 7.18 14.95 -17.75
C VAL A 226 6.49 15.94 -16.83
N TYR A 227 6.00 17.03 -17.35
CA TYR A 227 5.11 17.96 -16.64
C TYR A 227 3.71 17.87 -17.22
N ASN A 228 2.70 17.80 -16.37
CA ASN A 228 1.29 17.88 -16.75
C ASN A 228 0.57 19.04 -16.02
N TYR A 229 -0.72 19.17 -16.21
CA TYR A 229 -1.54 20.25 -15.63
C TYR A 229 -1.56 20.31 -14.09
N ARG A 230 -1.02 19.32 -13.40
CA ARG A 230 -0.85 19.33 -11.93
C ARG A 230 0.24 20.28 -11.47
N VAL A 231 1.05 20.80 -12.39
CA VAL A 231 1.90 21.98 -12.20
C VAL A 231 1.43 23.06 -13.18
N ALA A 232 1.41 24.32 -12.75
CA ALA A 232 0.85 25.40 -13.58
C ALA A 232 1.65 25.62 -14.87
N ASN A 233 2.97 25.47 -14.80
CA ASN A 233 3.86 25.73 -15.92
C ASN A 233 5.07 24.78 -15.91
N SER A 234 5.63 24.50 -17.08
CA SER A 234 6.94 23.88 -17.18
C SER A 234 8.03 24.85 -16.68
N ARG A 235 9.22 24.30 -16.36
CA ARG A 235 10.35 25.12 -15.92
C ARG A 235 11.22 25.51 -17.13
N ALA A 236 11.25 26.80 -17.42
CA ALA A 236 12.21 27.35 -18.37
C ALA A 236 13.62 27.32 -17.79
N LEU A 237 14.38 26.31 -18.10
CA LEU A 237 15.79 26.21 -17.74
C LEU A 237 16.65 26.55 -18.97
N ALA A 238 17.67 27.37 -18.77
CA ALA A 238 18.56 27.84 -19.85
C ALA A 238 19.32 26.71 -20.56
N ASP A 239 19.43 25.54 -19.92
CA ASP A 239 20.14 24.34 -20.41
C ASP A 239 19.20 23.19 -20.77
N ALA A 240 17.87 23.41 -20.74
CA ALA A 240 16.88 22.40 -21.05
C ALA A 240 16.34 22.53 -22.47
N CYS A 241 16.05 21.38 -23.11
CA CYS A 241 15.19 21.28 -24.30
C CYS A 241 13.79 20.85 -23.84
N GLU A 242 12.75 21.44 -24.43
CA GLU A 242 11.36 21.11 -24.12
C GLU A 242 10.58 20.70 -25.35
N VAL A 243 9.66 19.75 -25.16
CA VAL A 243 8.72 19.28 -26.19
C VAL A 243 7.32 19.32 -25.62
N GLU A 244 6.46 20.13 -26.24
CA GLU A 244 5.04 20.23 -25.86
C GLU A 244 4.24 19.23 -26.69
N ILE A 245 3.42 18.42 -26.00
CA ILE A 245 2.57 17.39 -26.59
C ILE A 245 1.14 17.64 -26.17
N GLU A 246 0.24 17.66 -27.14
CA GLU A 246 -1.21 17.64 -26.90
C GLU A 246 -1.67 16.19 -26.87
N LEU A 247 -2.35 15.82 -25.78
CA LEU A 247 -2.83 14.47 -25.51
C LEU A 247 -4.32 14.33 -25.81
N ASP A 248 -4.73 13.12 -26.18
CA ASP A 248 -6.14 12.73 -26.32
C ASP A 248 -6.79 12.47 -24.93
N SER A 249 -5.98 12.13 -23.91
CA SER A 249 -6.36 11.98 -22.51
C SER A 249 -5.22 12.43 -21.61
N ASP A 250 -5.54 12.98 -20.44
CA ASP A 250 -4.57 13.65 -19.56
C ASP A 250 -4.27 12.90 -18.25
N VAL A 251 -4.88 11.74 -18.01
CA VAL A 251 -4.81 11.05 -16.72
C VAL A 251 -3.70 10.01 -16.69
N PHE A 252 -2.65 10.28 -15.96
CA PHE A 252 -1.56 9.34 -15.67
C PHE A 252 -1.97 8.36 -14.57
N ARG A 253 -2.25 7.13 -14.93
CA ARG A 253 -2.58 6.05 -13.99
C ARG A 253 -1.93 4.73 -14.39
N HIS A 254 -1.90 3.77 -13.47
CA HIS A 254 -1.42 2.44 -13.79
C HIS A 254 -2.20 1.82 -14.95
N GLY A 255 -1.47 1.24 -15.92
CA GLY A 255 -2.05 0.58 -17.11
C GLY A 255 -2.57 1.54 -18.18
N ALA A 256 -2.48 2.87 -17.99
CA ALA A 256 -2.90 3.81 -19.02
C ALA A 256 -1.91 3.87 -20.16
N THR A 257 -2.44 3.92 -21.40
CA THR A 257 -1.72 4.31 -22.60
C THR A 257 -2.35 5.60 -23.12
N LEU A 258 -1.58 6.69 -23.11
CA LEU A 258 -2.01 8.00 -23.60
C LEU A 258 -1.48 8.19 -25.02
N SER A 259 -2.28 8.77 -25.90
CA SER A 259 -1.89 9.14 -27.27
C SER A 259 -1.83 10.65 -27.39
N GLY A 260 -0.98 11.13 -28.28
CA GLY A 260 -0.87 12.56 -28.51
C GLY A 260 -0.02 12.94 -29.71
N THR A 261 0.04 14.24 -29.94
CA THR A 261 0.79 14.84 -31.06
C THR A 261 1.70 15.95 -30.56
N VAL A 262 2.95 15.98 -31.03
CA VAL A 262 3.89 17.07 -30.72
C VAL A 262 3.39 18.39 -31.33
N LYS A 263 3.22 19.40 -30.48
CA LYS A 263 2.77 20.73 -30.89
C LYS A 263 3.88 21.77 -31.04
N ALA A 264 4.87 21.68 -30.14
CA ALA A 264 6.01 22.59 -30.19
C ALA A 264 7.28 21.88 -29.73
N VAL A 265 8.43 22.33 -30.22
CA VAL A 265 9.75 21.91 -29.79
C VAL A 265 10.56 23.17 -29.52
N TYR A 266 11.07 23.30 -28.31
CA TYR A 266 11.89 24.41 -27.86
C TYR A 266 13.32 23.91 -27.66
N PRO A 267 14.28 24.35 -28.51
CA PRO A 267 15.69 24.03 -28.31
C PRO A 267 16.20 24.55 -26.96
N SER A 268 17.35 24.05 -26.53
CA SER A 268 17.97 24.46 -25.28
C SER A 268 18.05 25.99 -25.14
N GLY A 269 17.55 26.49 -24.03
CA GLY A 269 17.48 27.92 -23.71
C GLY A 269 16.31 28.70 -24.33
N GLN A 270 15.40 28.03 -25.02
CA GLN A 270 14.25 28.71 -25.69
C GLN A 270 12.88 28.25 -25.17
N GLY A 271 12.85 27.34 -24.22
CA GLY A 271 11.61 26.75 -23.71
C GLY A 271 11.02 27.44 -22.50
N GLY A 272 9.81 27.11 -22.24
CA GLY A 272 9.25 26.99 -20.97
C GLY A 272 8.58 28.15 -20.30
N THR A 273 7.47 28.64 -20.80
CA THR A 273 6.52 29.41 -19.99
C THR A 273 5.06 29.13 -20.38
N ALA A 274 4.79 28.09 -21.14
CA ALA A 274 3.42 27.78 -21.50
C ALA A 274 2.68 27.25 -20.28
N GLU A 275 1.53 27.83 -19.99
CA GLU A 275 0.55 27.24 -19.08
C GLU A 275 0.19 25.85 -19.57
N ILE A 276 0.28 24.85 -18.67
CA ILE A 276 0.00 23.47 -19.01
C ILE A 276 -1.48 23.18 -18.76
N SER A 277 -2.28 23.17 -19.82
CA SER A 277 -3.69 22.78 -19.73
C SER A 277 -3.87 21.28 -19.54
N ARG A 278 -5.08 20.84 -19.18
CA ARG A 278 -5.39 19.44 -18.89
C ARG A 278 -5.01 18.45 -19.98
N ASN A 279 -5.11 18.83 -21.24
CA ASN A 279 -4.78 17.97 -22.39
C ASN A 279 -3.35 18.16 -22.89
N ARG A 280 -2.46 18.75 -22.10
CA ARG A 280 -1.06 19.03 -22.48
C ARG A 280 -0.07 18.51 -21.49
N ILE A 281 1.07 18.11 -22.03
CA ILE A 281 2.27 17.81 -21.26
C ILE A 281 3.47 18.49 -21.89
N VAL A 282 4.49 18.70 -21.05
CA VAL A 282 5.80 19.18 -21.50
C VAL A 282 6.86 18.17 -21.06
N LEU A 283 7.64 17.68 -22.03
CA LEU A 283 8.84 16.91 -21.77
C LEU A 283 9.99 17.89 -21.62
N THR A 284 10.66 17.88 -20.47
CA THR A 284 11.83 18.72 -20.20
C THR A 284 13.06 17.84 -20.01
N ALA A 285 14.03 17.96 -20.91
CA ALA A 285 15.28 17.20 -20.89
C ALA A 285 16.48 18.09 -20.61
N ARG A 286 17.41 17.60 -19.78
CA ARG A 286 18.68 18.28 -19.44
C ARG A 286 19.88 17.37 -19.66
N GLY A 287 21.06 17.96 -19.83
CA GLY A 287 22.35 17.28 -19.93
C GLY A 287 22.37 16.15 -20.96
N THR A 288 22.74 14.94 -20.59
CA THR A 288 22.80 13.78 -21.49
C THR A 288 21.43 13.38 -22.04
N ARG A 289 20.33 13.78 -21.38
CA ARG A 289 18.95 13.48 -21.83
C ARG A 289 18.48 14.39 -22.96
N LEU A 290 19.18 15.49 -23.26
CA LEU A 290 18.87 16.37 -24.41
C LEU A 290 18.76 15.59 -25.71
N SER A 291 19.68 14.65 -25.97
CA SER A 291 19.68 13.82 -27.17
C SER A 291 18.46 12.92 -27.29
N THR A 292 17.71 12.71 -26.21
CA THR A 292 16.54 11.81 -26.22
C THR A 292 15.32 12.43 -26.89
N ILE A 293 15.13 13.73 -26.76
CA ILE A 293 13.95 14.44 -27.29
C ILE A 293 14.27 15.54 -28.34
N ASN A 294 15.53 15.93 -28.51
CA ASN A 294 15.90 16.99 -29.46
C ASN A 294 15.61 16.64 -30.94
N SER A 295 15.35 15.36 -31.24
CA SER A 295 14.96 14.90 -32.58
C SER A 295 13.45 14.97 -32.83
N PHE A 296 12.63 15.19 -31.80
CA PHE A 296 11.18 15.27 -31.95
C PHE A 296 10.80 16.48 -32.82
N ARG A 297 9.74 16.35 -33.59
CA ARG A 297 9.27 17.36 -34.55
C ARG A 297 7.78 17.60 -34.35
N VAL A 298 7.34 18.83 -34.63
CA VAL A 298 5.93 19.18 -34.68
C VAL A 298 5.20 18.22 -35.63
N GLY A 299 4.09 17.65 -35.16
CA GLY A 299 3.30 16.66 -35.88
C GLY A 299 3.67 15.20 -35.59
N ASP A 300 4.78 14.91 -34.90
CA ASP A 300 5.10 13.54 -34.50
C ASP A 300 4.00 12.96 -33.61
N GLN A 301 3.68 11.69 -33.85
CA GLN A 301 2.70 10.94 -33.05
C GLN A 301 3.39 10.29 -31.87
N ILE A 302 2.81 10.45 -30.70
CA ILE A 302 3.36 9.99 -29.43
C ILE A 302 2.39 9.01 -28.78
N SER A 303 2.94 7.93 -28.18
CA SER A 303 2.24 7.05 -27.27
C SER A 303 3.00 7.02 -25.95
N ILE A 304 2.27 7.09 -24.83
CA ILE A 304 2.87 7.10 -23.49
C ILE A 304 2.22 5.99 -22.66
N ASP A 305 3.01 5.00 -22.27
CA ASP A 305 2.55 3.99 -21.34
C ASP A 305 2.97 4.36 -19.92
N CYS A 306 2.02 4.26 -18.98
CA CYS A 306 2.22 4.55 -17.59
C CYS A 306 1.94 3.32 -16.73
N SER A 307 2.86 2.97 -15.84
CA SER A 307 2.67 1.86 -14.91
C SER A 307 3.29 2.16 -13.55
N ILE A 308 2.60 1.74 -12.48
CA ILE A 308 3.17 1.76 -11.14
C ILE A 308 4.07 0.56 -10.98
N THR A 309 5.26 0.79 -10.44
CA THR A 309 6.27 -0.22 -10.11
C THR A 309 6.60 -0.15 -8.63
N SER A 310 6.95 -1.27 -8.03
CA SER A 310 7.42 -1.32 -6.64
C SER A 310 8.40 -2.48 -6.46
N THR A 311 9.27 -2.38 -5.49
CA THR A 311 10.20 -3.45 -5.12
C THR A 311 9.54 -4.53 -4.26
N SER A 312 8.34 -4.25 -3.73
CA SER A 312 7.54 -5.17 -2.92
C SER A 312 6.06 -4.88 -3.13
N ASN A 313 5.20 -5.89 -2.98
CA ASN A 313 3.75 -5.76 -3.10
C ASN A 313 3.32 -5.08 -4.42
N GLN A 314 3.94 -5.48 -5.52
CA GLN A 314 3.78 -4.87 -6.84
C GLN A 314 2.29 -4.78 -7.24
N GLU A 315 1.52 -5.85 -7.07
CA GLU A 315 0.10 -5.92 -7.44
C GLU A 315 -0.76 -4.98 -6.57
N LEU A 316 -0.48 -4.89 -5.28
CA LEU A 316 -1.20 -3.96 -4.39
C LEU A 316 -0.91 -2.51 -4.80
N TRP A 317 0.34 -2.18 -5.12
CA TRP A 317 0.69 -0.84 -5.61
C TRP A 317 0.06 -0.53 -6.98
N GLN A 318 -0.10 -1.51 -7.85
CA GLN A 318 -0.81 -1.35 -9.12
C GLN A 318 -2.30 -1.08 -8.93
N ASN A 319 -2.89 -1.60 -7.84
CA ASN A 319 -4.27 -1.35 -7.44
C ASN A 319 -4.43 -0.13 -6.49
N CYS A 320 -3.37 0.62 -6.24
CA CYS A 320 -3.36 1.76 -5.33
C CYS A 320 -4.11 2.94 -5.92
N VAL A 321 -5.04 3.51 -5.14
CA VAL A 321 -5.85 4.67 -5.55
C VAL A 321 -5.51 5.94 -4.75
N GLN A 322 -4.97 5.80 -3.54
CA GLN A 322 -4.52 6.92 -2.73
C GLN A 322 -3.10 6.62 -2.24
N ALA A 323 -2.16 7.53 -2.39
CA ALA A 323 -0.84 7.40 -1.80
C ALA A 323 -0.26 8.75 -1.41
N VAL A 324 0.40 8.79 -0.27
CA VAL A 324 1.14 9.95 0.24
C VAL A 324 2.51 9.50 0.68
N GLY A 325 3.54 10.20 0.21
CA GLY A 325 4.92 9.98 0.62
C GLY A 325 5.19 10.39 2.06
N GLY A 326 6.39 10.13 2.54
CA GLY A 326 6.83 10.54 3.88
C GLY A 326 8.26 10.12 4.15
N HIS A 327 8.63 10.05 5.43
CA HIS A 327 9.99 9.68 5.81
C HIS A 327 10.28 8.20 5.54
N MET A 328 9.67 7.30 6.29
CA MET A 328 9.95 5.87 6.20
C MET A 328 8.98 5.05 7.07
N PRO A 329 8.86 3.74 6.83
CA PRO A 329 8.17 2.86 7.76
C PRO A 329 8.99 2.68 9.03
N ILE A 330 8.30 2.64 10.18
CA ILE A 330 8.88 2.33 11.49
C ILE A 330 8.71 0.85 11.79
N LEU A 331 7.49 0.36 11.62
CA LEU A 331 7.16 -1.06 11.72
C LEU A 331 6.55 -1.55 10.40
N ILE A 332 6.85 -2.78 10.04
CA ILE A 332 6.18 -3.53 8.97
C ILE A 332 5.89 -4.91 9.52
N ASN A 333 4.61 -5.30 9.62
CA ASN A 333 4.15 -6.57 10.15
C ASN A 333 4.78 -6.89 11.53
N GLY A 334 4.75 -5.91 12.45
CA GLY A 334 5.31 -6.01 13.80
C GLY A 334 6.83 -5.95 13.87
N ALA A 335 7.53 -6.09 12.76
CA ALA A 335 8.99 -6.02 12.72
C ALA A 335 9.48 -4.58 12.56
N VAL A 336 10.58 -4.26 13.26
CA VAL A 336 11.24 -2.95 13.11
C VAL A 336 11.83 -2.85 11.70
N SER A 337 11.31 -1.94 10.91
CA SER A 337 11.79 -1.68 9.55
C SER A 337 13.09 -0.90 9.54
N THR A 338 13.22 0.06 10.48
CA THR A 338 14.40 0.91 10.59
C THR A 338 14.86 0.99 12.04
N GLN A 339 16.11 0.65 12.28
CA GLN A 339 16.74 0.80 13.60
C GLN A 339 17.18 2.25 13.79
N PHE A 340 16.47 2.95 14.66
CA PHE A 340 16.84 4.30 15.06
C PHE A 340 17.81 4.28 16.24
N THR A 341 18.84 5.09 16.18
CA THR A 341 19.82 5.25 17.26
C THR A 341 19.82 6.68 17.82
N GLY A 342 19.08 7.58 17.17
CA GLY A 342 19.00 9.00 17.52
C GLY A 342 18.43 9.24 18.92
N THR A 343 19.01 10.19 19.65
CA THR A 343 18.50 10.64 20.95
C THR A 343 17.72 11.94 20.85
N GLY A 344 17.57 12.50 19.64
CA GLY A 344 16.75 13.66 19.35
C GLY A 344 15.27 13.38 19.70
N ARG A 345 14.58 14.40 20.22
CA ARG A 345 13.16 14.35 20.54
C ARG A 345 12.40 15.20 19.55
N TRP A 346 11.39 14.60 18.92
CA TRP A 346 10.67 15.25 17.84
C TRP A 346 9.15 15.11 18.01
N PRO A 347 8.37 16.07 17.49
CA PRO A 347 6.97 15.83 17.14
C PRO A 347 6.88 14.84 15.98
N TYR A 348 5.88 13.95 15.99
CA TYR A 348 5.66 12.96 14.95
C TYR A 348 4.25 13.01 14.40
N THR A 349 4.11 12.71 13.13
CA THR A 349 2.86 12.37 12.47
C THR A 349 2.98 10.98 11.90
N LEU A 350 2.10 10.08 12.34
CA LEU A 350 2.16 8.65 12.04
C LEU A 350 0.83 8.19 11.45
N ILE A 351 0.90 7.25 10.52
CA ILE A 351 -0.28 6.50 10.05
C ILE A 351 0.07 5.02 9.96
N GLY A 352 -0.90 4.16 10.25
CA GLY A 352 -0.68 2.73 10.16
C GLY A 352 -1.92 1.95 10.55
N TYR A 353 -1.74 0.69 10.87
CA TYR A 353 -2.83 -0.21 11.23
C TYR A 353 -2.39 -1.24 12.26
N THR A 354 -3.37 -1.72 13.04
CA THR A 354 -3.20 -2.79 14.04
C THR A 354 -3.28 -4.16 13.39
N ASN A 355 -3.06 -5.22 14.18
CA ASN A 355 -3.25 -6.60 13.72
C ASN A 355 -4.71 -6.91 13.37
N GLU A 356 -5.65 -6.23 14.00
CA GLU A 356 -7.09 -6.39 13.80
C GLU A 356 -7.60 -5.59 12.59
N GLY A 357 -6.74 -4.74 11.99
CA GLY A 357 -7.06 -3.95 10.82
C GLY A 357 -7.61 -2.55 11.11
N THR A 358 -7.68 -2.17 12.37
CA THR A 358 -7.98 -0.78 12.74
C THR A 358 -6.91 0.13 12.18
N VAL A 359 -7.31 1.12 11.41
CA VAL A 359 -6.40 2.17 10.92
C VAL A 359 -6.26 3.23 12.00
N MET A 360 -5.03 3.67 12.22
CA MET A 360 -4.70 4.67 13.22
C MET A 360 -3.91 5.81 12.60
N MET A 361 -4.31 7.05 12.94
CA MET A 361 -3.56 8.28 12.64
C MET A 361 -3.14 8.89 13.98
N THR A 362 -1.84 9.07 14.19
CA THR A 362 -1.31 9.52 15.48
C THR A 362 -0.43 10.74 15.31
N THR A 363 -0.66 11.74 16.16
CA THR A 363 0.30 12.84 16.35
C THR A 363 0.92 12.79 17.75
N VAL A 364 2.21 13.03 17.82
CA VAL A 364 2.95 13.23 19.07
C VAL A 364 3.42 14.68 19.09
N ASP A 365 2.95 15.43 20.07
CA ASP A 365 3.45 16.80 20.27
C ASP A 365 4.90 16.79 20.75
N GLY A 366 5.62 17.88 20.53
CA GLY A 366 7.02 17.94 20.95
C GLY A 366 7.60 19.34 20.91
N ARG A 367 8.89 19.44 21.30
CA ARG A 367 9.64 20.70 21.38
C ARG A 367 9.06 21.73 22.38
N GLN A 368 8.17 21.31 23.28
CA GLN A 368 7.48 22.11 24.27
C GLN A 368 7.78 21.56 25.68
N SER A 369 8.83 22.07 26.33
CA SER A 369 9.45 21.49 27.52
C SER A 369 8.53 21.30 28.73
N SER A 370 7.48 22.13 28.87
CA SER A 370 6.51 22.06 29.97
C SER A 370 5.20 21.36 29.60
N TYR A 371 5.03 20.95 28.34
CA TYR A 371 3.79 20.36 27.82
C TYR A 371 4.04 19.02 27.15
N SER A 372 4.87 18.97 26.12
CA SER A 372 5.25 17.75 25.42
C SER A 372 6.66 17.88 24.83
N VAL A 373 7.56 16.99 25.21
CA VAL A 373 8.96 17.08 24.80
C VAL A 373 9.25 16.38 23.48
N GLY A 374 8.33 15.52 23.03
CA GLY A 374 8.50 14.60 21.91
C GLY A 374 9.17 13.30 22.33
N ILE A 375 9.07 12.29 21.48
CA ILE A 375 9.64 10.95 21.69
C ILE A 375 11.05 10.91 21.08
N GLN A 376 11.98 10.20 21.73
CA GLN A 376 13.30 9.97 21.16
C GLN A 376 13.20 8.95 20.02
N GLU A 377 13.88 9.21 18.91
CA GLU A 377 13.88 8.33 17.74
C GLU A 377 14.15 6.85 18.10
N ARG A 378 15.14 6.61 18.96
CA ARG A 378 15.50 5.24 19.39
C ARG A 378 14.38 4.47 20.11
N HIS A 379 13.38 5.14 20.64
CA HIS A 379 12.22 4.57 21.33
C HIS A 379 10.98 4.49 20.45
N LEU A 380 11.04 5.04 19.22
CA LEU A 380 9.86 5.23 18.38
C LEU A 380 9.20 3.89 17.99
N ALA A 381 9.99 2.87 17.68
CA ALA A 381 9.46 1.56 17.32
C ALA A 381 8.74 0.87 18.48
N ASP A 382 9.31 0.94 19.68
CA ASP A 382 8.71 0.35 20.89
C ASP A 382 7.45 1.11 21.28
N PHE A 383 7.48 2.43 21.22
CA PHE A 383 6.32 3.28 21.41
C PHE A 383 5.17 2.94 20.45
N CYS A 384 5.46 2.76 19.16
CA CYS A 384 4.45 2.38 18.17
C CYS A 384 3.84 0.99 18.46
N ARG A 385 4.65 0.02 18.93
CA ARG A 385 4.13 -1.30 19.34
C ARG A 385 3.22 -1.20 20.56
N GLU A 386 3.59 -0.38 21.54
CA GLU A 386 2.78 -0.17 22.75
C GLU A 386 1.45 0.52 22.43
N LEU A 387 1.40 1.38 21.40
CA LEU A 387 0.16 1.91 20.86
C LEU A 387 -0.69 0.87 20.11
N GLY A 388 -0.14 -0.30 19.79
CA GLY A 388 -0.86 -1.36 19.08
C GLY A 388 -0.60 -1.43 17.57
N TYR A 389 0.30 -0.64 17.03
CA TYR A 389 0.62 -0.71 15.61
C TYR A 389 1.28 -2.04 15.22
N ASN A 390 0.75 -2.66 14.18
CA ASN A 390 1.40 -3.74 13.44
C ASN A 390 2.30 -3.18 12.32
N SER A 391 1.77 -2.25 11.57
CA SER A 391 2.54 -1.52 10.56
C SER A 391 2.29 -0.03 10.71
N VAL A 392 3.36 0.76 10.69
CA VAL A 392 3.26 2.21 10.87
C VAL A 392 4.28 2.95 10.04
N PHE A 393 3.83 4.04 9.45
CA PHE A 393 4.57 4.91 8.57
C PHE A 393 4.70 6.32 9.17
N TRP A 394 5.87 6.91 9.05
CA TRP A 394 6.19 8.24 9.54
C TRP A 394 6.11 9.26 8.40
N PHE A 395 5.17 10.21 8.51
CA PHE A 395 5.03 11.38 7.64
C PHE A 395 5.97 12.52 8.03
N ASP A 396 5.79 13.72 7.46
CA ASP A 396 6.50 14.90 7.93
C ASP A 396 6.14 15.20 9.39
N GLY A 397 7.13 15.55 10.14
CA GLY A 397 7.04 15.81 11.58
C GLY A 397 7.39 17.25 11.94
N GLY A 398 7.85 17.44 13.17
CA GLY A 398 8.30 18.75 13.63
C GLY A 398 7.18 19.78 13.62
N GLY A 399 7.43 20.93 13.00
CA GLY A 399 6.45 22.02 12.90
C GLY A 399 5.27 21.73 11.98
N SER A 400 5.36 20.70 11.13
CA SER A 400 4.27 20.28 10.25
C SER A 400 3.23 19.41 10.96
N THR A 401 3.60 18.78 12.08
CA THR A 401 2.71 17.88 12.84
C THR A 401 1.39 18.58 13.19
N THR A 402 0.31 18.14 12.56
CA THR A 402 -1.03 18.72 12.72
C THR A 402 -2.07 17.62 12.58
N LEU A 403 -2.99 17.52 13.54
CA LEU A 403 -4.19 16.68 13.52
C LEU A 403 -5.42 17.57 13.58
N VAL A 404 -6.33 17.41 12.65
CA VAL A 404 -7.60 18.13 12.57
C VAL A 404 -8.74 17.14 12.64
N THR A 405 -9.77 17.47 13.41
CA THR A 405 -11.08 16.79 13.37
C THR A 405 -12.15 17.75 12.89
N VAL A 406 -13.23 17.22 12.36
CA VAL A 406 -14.42 17.97 11.99
C VAL A 406 -15.52 17.60 12.98
N GLU A 407 -16.08 18.59 13.66
CA GLU A 407 -17.13 18.41 14.66
C GLU A 407 -18.53 18.33 14.01
N ASP A 408 -19.54 17.92 14.78
CA ASP A 408 -20.92 17.78 14.30
C ASP A 408 -21.52 19.07 13.69
N ASP A 409 -21.08 20.22 14.17
CA ASP A 409 -21.50 21.53 13.68
C ASP A 409 -20.68 22.02 12.47
N GLY A 410 -19.72 21.20 11.99
CA GLY A 410 -18.83 21.51 10.88
C GLY A 410 -17.61 22.34 11.29
N GLU A 411 -17.36 22.58 12.57
CA GLU A 411 -16.16 23.27 13.03
C GLU A 411 -14.91 22.38 12.84
N TYR A 412 -13.82 22.98 12.34
CA TYR A 412 -12.53 22.33 12.19
C TYR A 412 -11.67 22.57 13.44
N VAL A 413 -11.38 21.52 14.20
CA VAL A 413 -10.62 21.61 15.45
C VAL A 413 -9.23 21.01 15.28
N VAL A 414 -8.20 21.80 15.56
CA VAL A 414 -6.81 21.29 15.67
C VAL A 414 -6.63 20.65 17.04
N ARG A 415 -6.43 19.34 17.08
CA ARG A 415 -6.39 18.55 18.32
C ARG A 415 -5.04 18.61 19.03
N ASN A 416 -3.98 18.61 18.26
CA ASN A 416 -2.62 18.68 18.81
C ASN A 416 -2.14 20.11 19.02
N SER A 417 -0.97 20.28 19.66
CA SER A 417 -0.31 21.58 19.85
C SER A 417 0.90 21.72 18.91
N PRO A 418 0.74 22.40 17.76
CA PRO A 418 1.82 22.53 16.80
C PRO A 418 3.05 23.21 17.40
N SER A 419 4.24 22.64 17.20
CA SER A 419 5.49 23.13 17.81
C SER A 419 5.94 24.51 17.31
N ASP A 420 5.40 24.98 16.18
CA ASP A 420 5.63 26.33 15.64
C ASP A 420 4.69 27.39 16.27
N GLY A 421 3.80 26.96 17.18
CA GLY A 421 2.80 27.84 17.83
C GLY A 421 1.52 28.03 17.01
N SER A 422 1.49 27.59 15.76
CA SER A 422 0.32 27.55 14.88
C SER A 422 0.51 26.49 13.80
N PRO A 423 -0.56 25.96 13.20
CA PRO A 423 -0.46 24.99 12.10
C PRO A 423 0.35 25.55 10.93
N ARG A 424 1.32 24.78 10.47
CA ARG A 424 2.13 25.10 9.29
C ARG A 424 1.35 24.84 8.01
N ALA A 425 1.58 25.66 6.98
CA ALA A 425 1.15 25.32 5.63
C ALA A 425 1.97 24.14 5.09
N VAL A 426 1.31 23.06 4.66
CA VAL A 426 1.88 21.82 4.19
C VAL A 426 1.45 21.54 2.76
N ILE A 427 2.14 20.63 2.08
CA ILE A 427 1.92 20.38 0.65
C ILE A 427 0.77 19.41 0.39
N ASN A 428 0.53 18.47 1.27
CA ASN A 428 -0.57 17.52 1.21
C ASN A 428 -0.96 17.02 2.61
N SER A 429 -2.09 16.34 2.67
CA SER A 429 -2.66 15.74 3.86
C SER A 429 -3.21 14.35 3.53
N ILE A 430 -3.50 13.58 4.58
CA ILE A 430 -4.28 12.35 4.48
C ILE A 430 -5.44 12.42 5.46
N ALA A 431 -6.60 11.93 5.04
CA ALA A 431 -7.85 12.08 5.79
C ALA A 431 -8.64 10.78 5.85
N VAL A 432 -9.41 10.59 6.93
CA VAL A 432 -10.55 9.69 6.95
C VAL A 432 -11.81 10.48 6.65
N CYS A 433 -12.60 9.99 5.69
CA CYS A 433 -13.81 10.66 5.21
C CYS A 433 -15.03 9.77 5.39
N TRP A 434 -16.16 10.41 5.69
CA TRP A 434 -17.49 9.82 5.59
C TRP A 434 -18.03 10.01 4.19
N ASN A 435 -18.65 8.98 3.63
CA ASN A 435 -19.39 9.04 2.39
C ASN A 435 -20.86 8.75 2.65
N ASP A 436 -21.76 9.63 2.21
CA ASP A 436 -23.20 9.46 2.36
C ASP A 436 -23.71 8.22 1.62
N THR A 437 -23.07 7.85 0.53
CA THR A 437 -23.31 6.59 -0.17
C THR A 437 -22.24 5.57 0.24
N PRO A 438 -22.63 4.50 0.95
CA PRO A 438 -21.70 3.44 1.31
C PRO A 438 -21.02 2.86 0.05
N ARG A 439 -19.75 2.54 0.16
CA ARG A 439 -19.02 1.82 -0.89
C ARG A 439 -19.82 0.60 -1.36
N GLY A 440 -19.86 0.34 -2.66
CA GLY A 440 -20.64 -0.75 -3.26
C GLY A 440 -20.35 -2.10 -2.61
N ALA A 441 -21.31 -3.06 -2.72
CA ALA A 441 -21.14 -4.41 -2.19
C ALA A 441 -20.09 -5.24 -2.96
N GLN A 442 -19.54 -4.69 -4.03
CA GLN A 442 -18.44 -5.27 -4.77
C GLN A 442 -17.15 -5.03 -4.01
N GLY A 443 -16.59 -6.07 -3.42
CA GLY A 443 -15.49 -5.98 -2.48
C GLY A 443 -16.01 -5.55 -1.11
N ALA A 444 -17.07 -6.20 -0.59
CA ALA A 444 -17.15 -6.33 0.85
C ALA A 444 -15.74 -6.68 1.29
N LEU A 445 -15.19 -5.87 2.17
CA LEU A 445 -14.02 -6.23 2.94
C LEU A 445 -14.29 -7.56 3.65
N ASP A 446 -14.19 -8.65 2.92
CA ASP A 446 -13.68 -9.90 3.45
C ASP A 446 -12.17 -9.74 3.75
N TYR A 447 -11.69 -8.48 3.69
CA TYR A 447 -10.49 -8.02 4.32
C TYR A 447 -10.83 -7.51 5.73
N ILE A 448 -11.25 -8.41 6.55
CA ILE A 448 -10.54 -8.53 7.80
C ILE A 448 -9.09 -8.52 7.33
N ILE A 449 -8.34 -7.47 7.67
CA ILE A 449 -6.89 -7.58 7.74
C ILE A 449 -6.71 -8.63 8.82
N GLU A 450 -6.89 -9.88 8.42
CA GLU A 450 -6.39 -10.96 9.20
C GLU A 450 -4.92 -10.62 9.36
N PRO A 451 -4.38 -10.65 10.57
CA PRO A 451 -2.93 -10.54 10.77
C PRO A 451 -2.36 -11.40 9.68
N VAL A 452 -1.38 -10.92 8.89
CA VAL A 452 -0.95 -11.60 7.67
C VAL A 452 -0.62 -13.02 8.04
N SER A 453 -1.66 -13.80 8.19
CA SER A 453 -1.62 -15.17 8.58
C SER A 453 -1.35 -15.89 7.29
N PHE A 454 -0.06 -16.00 6.97
CA PHE A 454 0.34 -16.80 5.84
C PHE A 454 -0.07 -18.25 6.09
N ASN A 455 -0.63 -18.85 5.06
CA ASN A 455 -0.93 -20.27 5.09
C ASN A 455 0.33 -21.03 4.60
N PRO A 456 1.15 -21.60 5.50
CA PRO A 456 2.36 -22.32 5.11
C PRO A 456 2.05 -23.59 4.32
N LEU A 457 0.78 -23.97 4.23
CA LEU A 457 0.30 -25.12 3.46
C LEU A 457 -0.22 -24.70 2.08
N SER A 458 -0.15 -23.39 1.73
CA SER A 458 -0.50 -22.90 0.40
C SER A 458 0.58 -23.25 -0.63
N MET A 459 0.16 -23.47 -1.87
CA MET A 459 1.08 -23.63 -3.01
C MET A 459 1.83 -22.32 -3.33
N ASP A 460 1.28 -21.17 -2.92
CA ASP A 460 1.90 -19.84 -3.08
C ASP A 460 2.82 -19.47 -1.89
N PHE A 461 3.29 -20.48 -1.18
CA PHE A 461 4.10 -20.31 0.03
C PHE A 461 5.37 -19.44 -0.15
N PRO A 462 6.13 -19.46 -1.29
CA PRO A 462 7.24 -18.53 -1.45
C PRO A 462 6.85 -17.06 -1.26
N GLN A 463 5.70 -16.65 -1.76
CA GLN A 463 5.18 -15.29 -1.52
C GLN A 463 4.70 -15.12 -0.08
N ALA A 464 4.00 -16.11 0.47
CA ALA A 464 3.56 -16.10 1.86
C ALA A 464 4.72 -16.09 2.85
N MET A 465 5.90 -16.61 2.48
CA MET A 465 7.11 -16.54 3.31
C MET A 465 7.56 -15.10 3.58
N ALA A 466 7.20 -14.13 2.76
CA ALA A 466 7.53 -12.73 3.03
C ALA A 466 6.96 -12.23 4.36
N ALA A 467 5.77 -12.68 4.73
CA ALA A 467 5.14 -12.34 5.99
C ALA A 467 5.82 -12.98 7.22
N ALA A 468 6.61 -14.04 6.99
CA ALA A 468 7.30 -14.79 8.05
C ALA A 468 8.76 -14.38 8.21
N PHE A 469 9.25 -13.38 7.45
CA PHE A 469 10.64 -12.94 7.54
C PHE A 469 11.00 -12.45 8.92
N ASN A 470 12.03 -13.08 9.48
CA ASN A 470 12.68 -12.67 10.71
C ASN A 470 14.19 -12.54 10.43
N THR A 471 14.85 -11.71 11.16
CA THR A 471 16.26 -11.29 11.17
C THR A 471 17.19 -11.98 10.13
N PRO A 472 17.55 -11.32 9.01
CA PRO A 472 18.61 -11.81 8.13
C PRO A 472 20.00 -11.59 8.77
N ASN A 473 20.92 -12.53 8.58
CA ASN A 473 22.34 -12.34 8.88
C ASN A 473 23.15 -12.42 7.59
N ALA A 474 23.86 -11.36 7.26
CA ALA A 474 24.68 -11.28 6.05
C ALA A 474 23.93 -11.68 4.76
N ALA A 475 22.61 -11.55 4.75
CA ALA A 475 21.71 -11.97 3.68
C ALA A 475 20.62 -10.93 3.43
N SER A 476 20.09 -10.95 2.20
CA SER A 476 18.88 -10.21 1.82
C SER A 476 17.92 -11.13 1.09
N ALA A 477 16.64 -10.79 1.12
CA ALA A 477 15.61 -11.48 0.36
C ALA A 477 14.90 -10.50 -0.57
N SER A 478 14.53 -10.99 -1.75
CA SER A 478 13.74 -10.24 -2.72
C SER A 478 12.86 -11.18 -3.53
N PHE A 479 11.71 -10.69 -4.01
CA PHE A 479 10.89 -11.44 -4.96
C PHE A 479 11.27 -11.06 -6.38
N GLN A 480 11.33 -12.07 -7.24
CA GLN A 480 11.55 -11.94 -8.67
C GLN A 480 10.23 -12.20 -9.41
N GLU A 481 10.19 -11.94 -10.70
CA GLU A 481 9.06 -12.26 -11.56
C GLU A 481 8.64 -13.74 -11.41
N GLY A 482 7.34 -14.03 -11.41
CA GLY A 482 6.80 -15.37 -11.25
C GLY A 482 6.77 -15.89 -9.80
N ASN A 483 6.70 -15.00 -8.82
CA ASN A 483 6.59 -15.35 -7.39
C ASN A 483 7.81 -16.14 -6.84
N VAL A 484 9.00 -15.84 -7.36
CA VAL A 484 10.25 -16.51 -6.98
C VAL A 484 10.94 -15.74 -5.85
N LEU A 485 11.21 -16.40 -4.74
CA LEU A 485 11.97 -15.86 -3.62
C LEU A 485 13.47 -16.00 -3.85
N ARG A 486 14.18 -14.88 -4.03
CA ARG A 486 15.66 -14.86 -4.11
C ARG A 486 16.25 -14.50 -2.76
N LEU A 487 17.12 -15.37 -2.24
CA LEU A 487 17.94 -15.15 -1.06
C LEU A 487 19.37 -14.89 -1.52
N THR A 488 19.93 -13.74 -1.14
CA THR A 488 21.25 -13.29 -1.60
C THR A 488 22.18 -13.06 -0.42
N SER A 489 23.42 -13.56 -0.49
CA SER A 489 24.48 -13.19 0.47
C SER A 489 24.97 -11.77 0.16
N VAL A 490 24.95 -10.88 1.16
CA VAL A 490 25.34 -9.47 0.98
C VAL A 490 26.80 -9.20 1.31
N THR A 491 27.48 -10.18 1.93
CA THR A 491 28.90 -10.10 2.27
C THR A 491 29.58 -11.44 2.03
N ASN A 492 30.92 -11.46 1.97
CA ASN A 492 31.68 -12.70 2.03
C ASN A 492 31.59 -13.26 3.44
N THR A 493 30.91 -14.39 3.61
CA THR A 493 30.65 -14.96 4.92
C THR A 493 30.50 -16.49 4.85
N ASN A 494 30.62 -17.14 5.99
CA ASN A 494 30.26 -18.55 6.16
C ASN A 494 28.94 -18.75 6.90
N ASP A 495 28.16 -17.67 7.14
CA ASP A 495 26.94 -17.70 7.95
C ASP A 495 25.86 -16.79 7.38
N ALA A 496 25.63 -16.89 6.05
CA ALA A 496 24.51 -16.19 5.40
C ALA A 496 23.21 -16.96 5.64
N TYR A 497 22.28 -16.36 6.36
CA TYR A 497 20.97 -17.00 6.62
C TYR A 497 19.80 -16.03 6.68
N ILE A 498 18.61 -16.58 6.51
CA ILE A 498 17.32 -15.94 6.77
C ILE A 498 16.45 -16.89 7.60
N SER A 499 15.78 -16.35 8.60
CA SER A 499 14.83 -17.10 9.43
C SER A 499 13.40 -16.74 9.03
N PHE A 500 12.49 -17.71 9.19
CA PHE A 500 11.06 -17.58 9.00
C PHE A 500 10.35 -18.00 10.26
N ASP A 501 9.48 -17.12 10.79
CA ASP A 501 8.68 -17.37 11.98
C ASP A 501 7.29 -17.89 11.57
N PHE A 502 6.95 -19.09 12.01
CA PHE A 502 5.66 -19.75 11.79
C PHE A 502 4.73 -19.63 13.01
N SER A 503 5.15 -18.91 14.05
CA SER A 503 4.36 -18.80 15.29
C SER A 503 3.03 -18.08 15.07
N THR A 504 3.00 -17.14 14.11
CA THR A 504 1.82 -16.36 13.71
C THR A 504 1.05 -16.98 12.55
N ALA A 505 1.48 -18.15 12.02
CA ALA A 505 0.79 -18.77 10.88
C ALA A 505 -0.66 -19.14 11.22
N GLU A 506 -1.58 -18.80 10.32
CA GLU A 506 -3.01 -19.12 10.42
C GLU A 506 -3.27 -20.60 10.61
N LYS A 507 -2.61 -21.42 9.77
CA LYS A 507 -2.63 -22.85 9.88
C LYS A 507 -1.28 -23.34 10.41
N LYS A 508 -1.29 -23.92 11.59
CA LYS A 508 -0.07 -24.51 12.16
C LYS A 508 0.34 -25.74 11.37
N VAL A 509 1.62 -25.83 11.01
CA VAL A 509 2.20 -27.04 10.45
C VAL A 509 2.42 -28.02 11.61
N ASN A 510 1.54 -29.00 11.74
CA ASN A 510 1.70 -30.07 12.71
C ASN A 510 2.71 -31.11 12.18
N THR A 511 3.89 -31.14 12.75
CA THR A 511 4.99 -32.01 12.29
C THR A 511 4.74 -33.50 12.54
N SER A 512 3.70 -33.88 13.32
CA SER A 512 3.26 -35.27 13.42
C SER A 512 2.52 -35.73 12.16
N GLU A 513 1.94 -34.81 11.42
CA GLU A 513 1.22 -35.07 10.16
C GLU A 513 2.13 -34.84 8.95
N TYR A 514 2.78 -33.68 8.89
CA TYR A 514 3.62 -33.26 7.78
C TYR A 514 5.04 -33.78 7.95
N LYS A 515 5.41 -34.81 7.20
CA LYS A 515 6.69 -35.50 7.31
C LYS A 515 7.69 -35.15 6.23
N TYR A 516 7.29 -34.34 5.23
CA TYR A 516 8.11 -34.00 4.08
C TYR A 516 8.06 -32.51 3.82
N ILE A 517 9.20 -31.95 3.42
CA ILE A 517 9.30 -30.62 2.78
C ILE A 517 9.68 -30.87 1.33
N VAL A 518 8.99 -30.22 0.42
CA VAL A 518 9.27 -30.25 -1.01
C VAL A 518 9.57 -28.82 -1.44
N LEU A 519 10.73 -28.60 -2.04
CA LEU A 519 11.12 -27.28 -2.51
C LEU A 519 11.76 -27.36 -3.89
N ARG A 520 11.42 -26.36 -4.74
CA ARG A 520 12.02 -26.21 -6.06
C ARG A 520 12.86 -24.94 -6.08
N LEU A 521 14.13 -25.11 -6.32
CA LEU A 521 15.10 -24.01 -6.27
C LEU A 521 16.15 -24.14 -7.36
N ARG A 522 16.85 -23.02 -7.60
CA ARG A 522 18.06 -22.98 -8.44
C ARG A 522 19.16 -22.14 -7.80
N THR A 523 20.39 -22.43 -8.14
CA THR A 523 21.56 -21.63 -7.77
C THR A 523 22.59 -21.65 -8.91
N PRO A 524 23.30 -20.55 -9.19
CA PRO A 524 24.28 -20.48 -10.25
C PRO A 524 25.47 -21.43 -10.03
N GLU A 525 26.11 -21.85 -11.10
CA GLU A 525 27.33 -22.64 -11.08
C GLU A 525 28.50 -21.92 -10.36
N THR A 526 28.47 -20.57 -10.35
CA THR A 526 29.50 -19.73 -9.76
C THR A 526 29.54 -19.76 -8.21
N VAL A 527 28.49 -20.23 -7.57
CA VAL A 527 28.38 -20.35 -6.11
C VAL A 527 29.35 -21.43 -5.61
N ARG A 528 30.13 -21.12 -4.57
CA ARG A 528 31.19 -22.05 -4.08
C ARG A 528 30.62 -23.24 -3.31
N SER A 529 29.63 -23.02 -2.46
CA SER A 529 28.97 -24.06 -1.67
C SER A 529 27.62 -24.40 -2.23
N GLY A 530 27.35 -25.69 -2.43
CA GLY A 530 26.03 -26.20 -2.78
C GLY A 530 25.29 -26.77 -1.57
N VAL A 531 25.80 -26.63 -0.37
CA VAL A 531 25.15 -27.15 0.84
C VAL A 531 24.09 -26.16 1.31
N PHE A 532 22.85 -26.65 1.34
CA PHE A 532 21.71 -25.94 1.95
C PHE A 532 21.42 -26.56 3.30
N GLN A 533 21.49 -25.77 4.35
CA GLN A 533 21.21 -26.21 5.70
C GLN A 533 19.92 -25.56 6.23
N MET A 534 19.06 -26.36 6.77
CA MET A 534 17.76 -25.93 7.30
C MET A 534 17.68 -26.26 8.79
N PHE A 535 17.65 -25.25 9.64
CA PHE A 535 17.40 -25.41 11.07
C PHE A 535 15.90 -25.45 11.32
N LEU A 536 15.44 -26.51 11.98
CA LEU A 536 14.04 -26.81 12.20
C LEU A 536 13.68 -26.60 13.68
N CYS A 537 12.85 -25.62 13.96
CA CYS A 537 12.38 -25.33 15.32
C CYS A 537 10.89 -25.69 15.43
N ALA A 538 10.57 -26.77 16.16
CA ALA A 538 9.21 -27.22 16.35
C ALA A 538 8.94 -27.61 17.81
N GLY A 539 7.69 -27.54 18.24
CA GLY A 539 7.27 -27.87 19.60
C GLY A 539 7.98 -27.04 20.68
N GLY A 540 8.73 -27.70 21.55
CA GLY A 540 9.50 -27.01 22.60
C GLY A 540 10.82 -26.39 22.17
N ILE A 541 11.18 -26.48 20.87
CA ILE A 541 12.42 -25.91 20.32
C ILE A 541 12.09 -24.54 19.77
N THR A 542 12.59 -23.49 20.41
CA THR A 542 12.29 -22.09 20.08
C THR A 542 13.50 -21.34 19.47
N ALA A 543 14.67 -21.98 19.39
CA ALA A 543 15.86 -21.37 18.81
C ALA A 543 16.63 -22.37 17.94
N PRO A 544 17.27 -21.91 16.83
CA PRO A 544 18.10 -22.74 15.98
C PRO A 544 19.22 -23.44 16.75
N ASN A 545 19.40 -24.75 16.48
CA ASN A 545 20.41 -25.56 17.11
C ASN A 545 20.97 -26.59 16.12
N PRO A 546 22.29 -26.78 16.01
CA PRO A 546 22.92 -27.72 15.08
C PRO A 546 22.40 -29.17 15.19
N SER A 547 21.85 -29.56 16.36
CA SER A 547 21.26 -30.91 16.56
C SER A 547 19.93 -31.10 15.82
N TYR A 548 19.32 -30.06 15.31
CA TYR A 548 17.99 -30.06 14.68
C TYR A 548 18.04 -29.49 13.25
N THR A 549 19.05 -29.92 12.49
CA THR A 549 19.27 -29.48 11.11
C THR A 549 18.93 -30.56 10.10
N LYS A 550 18.44 -30.12 8.95
CA LYS A 550 18.33 -30.93 7.73
C LYS A 550 19.16 -30.30 6.64
N ASN A 551 20.18 -31.03 6.18
CA ASN A 551 21.08 -30.57 5.13
C ASN A 551 20.81 -31.35 3.85
N PHE A 552 20.96 -30.69 2.71
CA PHE A 552 20.98 -31.35 1.40
C PHE A 552 21.94 -30.61 0.44
N GLN A 553 22.34 -31.34 -0.61
CA GLN A 553 23.24 -30.77 -1.63
C GLN A 553 22.42 -30.25 -2.79
N MET A 554 22.56 -28.96 -3.11
CA MET A 554 21.97 -28.34 -4.29
C MET A 554 22.79 -28.65 -5.53
N THR A 555 22.12 -28.85 -6.68
CA THR A 555 22.74 -28.82 -7.99
C THR A 555 23.00 -27.36 -8.37
N ARG A 556 24.23 -27.05 -8.82
CA ARG A 556 24.71 -25.72 -9.16
C ARG A 556 24.93 -25.62 -10.66
N ASP A 557 23.88 -25.51 -11.44
CA ASP A 557 23.90 -25.42 -12.91
C ASP A 557 23.05 -24.27 -13.45
N GLY A 558 22.43 -23.48 -12.55
CA GLY A 558 21.54 -22.39 -12.90
C GLY A 558 20.11 -22.82 -13.23
N GLU A 559 19.83 -24.13 -13.26
CA GLU A 559 18.52 -24.67 -13.57
C GLU A 559 17.73 -25.02 -12.30
N TYR A 560 16.39 -25.04 -12.40
CA TYR A 560 15.54 -25.38 -11.28
C TYR A 560 15.48 -26.88 -11.03
N HIS A 561 15.80 -27.29 -9.82
CA HIS A 561 15.70 -28.66 -9.33
C HIS A 561 14.74 -28.76 -8.17
N THR A 562 13.98 -29.86 -8.09
CA THR A 562 13.03 -30.12 -7.01
C THR A 562 13.62 -31.15 -6.04
N TYR A 563 13.62 -30.81 -4.76
CA TYR A 563 14.15 -31.59 -3.66
C TYR A 563 13.03 -32.03 -2.72
N ILE A 564 13.02 -33.31 -2.34
CA ILE A 564 12.15 -33.86 -1.31
C ILE A 564 13.00 -34.13 -0.06
N LEU A 565 12.66 -33.48 1.02
CA LEU A 565 13.33 -33.67 2.31
C LEU A 565 12.43 -34.52 3.21
N ASP A 566 12.83 -35.76 3.44
CA ASP A 566 12.18 -36.67 4.40
C ASP A 566 12.58 -36.31 5.84
N LEU A 567 11.59 -35.92 6.64
CA LEU A 567 11.72 -35.53 8.05
C LEU A 567 11.10 -36.57 8.99
N THR A 568 10.74 -37.76 8.51
CA THR A 568 10.05 -38.80 9.30
C THR A 568 10.80 -39.15 10.58
N ASN A 569 12.13 -39.23 10.51
CA ASN A 569 13.01 -39.52 11.64
C ASN A 569 13.88 -38.33 12.04
N GLN A 570 13.50 -37.11 11.65
CA GLN A 570 14.29 -35.93 11.91
C GLN A 570 14.19 -35.55 13.41
N SER A 571 15.33 -35.43 14.05
CA SER A 571 15.40 -34.95 15.45
C SER A 571 14.86 -33.53 15.53
N GLY A 572 14.01 -33.26 16.54
CA GLY A 572 13.38 -31.95 16.73
C GLY A 572 12.15 -31.68 15.85
N TRP A 573 11.78 -32.59 14.95
CA TRP A 573 10.56 -32.47 14.12
C TRP A 573 9.35 -33.07 14.86
N SER A 574 8.88 -32.38 15.94
CA SER A 574 7.75 -32.83 16.76
C SER A 574 6.96 -31.64 17.31
N GLY A 575 5.63 -31.69 17.26
CA GLY A 575 4.74 -30.61 17.68
C GLY A 575 4.40 -29.64 16.53
N ASN A 576 4.04 -28.41 16.83
CA ASN A 576 3.82 -27.38 15.80
C ASN A 576 5.15 -26.76 15.39
N LEU A 577 5.31 -26.47 14.10
CA LEU A 577 6.44 -25.73 13.58
C LEU A 577 6.43 -24.29 14.12
N ASN A 578 7.53 -23.84 14.71
CA ASN A 578 7.70 -22.50 15.24
C ASN A 578 8.49 -21.61 14.27
N SER A 579 9.64 -22.11 13.79
CA SER A 579 10.46 -21.38 12.83
C SER A 579 11.33 -22.30 11.98
N ILE A 580 11.74 -21.80 10.83
CA ILE A 580 12.79 -22.39 9.98
C ILE A 580 13.83 -21.32 9.72
N ARG A 581 15.11 -21.64 9.96
CA ARG A 581 16.23 -20.82 9.49
C ARG A 581 16.86 -21.52 8.29
N LEU A 582 17.06 -20.78 7.21
CA LEU A 582 17.68 -21.25 5.98
C LEU A 582 19.10 -20.67 5.86
N ASP A 583 20.10 -21.52 6.03
CA ASP A 583 21.50 -21.22 5.73
C ASP A 583 21.78 -21.75 4.33
N PHE A 584 21.66 -20.88 3.34
CA PHE A 584 21.60 -21.31 1.95
C PHE A 584 22.95 -21.55 1.28
N PHE A 585 24.06 -21.27 1.97
CA PHE A 585 25.43 -21.62 1.53
C PHE A 585 26.33 -21.97 2.72
N ASP A 586 26.06 -23.11 3.36
CA ASP A 586 26.88 -23.54 4.51
C ASP A 586 28.35 -23.72 4.08
N GLY A 587 29.22 -23.01 4.77
CA GLY A 587 30.68 -23.10 4.66
C GLY A 587 31.38 -21.99 3.88
N ASN A 588 30.79 -21.32 2.91
CA ASN A 588 31.40 -20.16 2.22
C ASN A 588 30.47 -19.54 1.17
N SER A 589 30.09 -18.28 1.33
CA SER A 589 29.45 -17.49 0.29
C SER A 589 30.24 -16.22 -0.03
N ASN A 590 30.15 -15.76 -1.27
CA ASN A 590 30.62 -14.44 -1.65
C ASN A 590 29.43 -13.47 -1.67
N ALA A 591 29.72 -12.17 -1.52
CA ALA A 591 28.72 -11.15 -1.78
C ALA A 591 28.15 -11.30 -3.20
N GLY A 592 26.83 -11.36 -3.33
CA GLY A 592 26.14 -11.57 -4.59
C GLY A 592 25.78 -13.02 -4.91
N ASP A 593 26.31 -14.01 -4.17
CA ASP A 593 25.86 -15.40 -4.31
C ASP A 593 24.38 -15.49 -3.91
N TYR A 594 23.56 -16.23 -4.69
CA TYR A 594 22.14 -16.32 -4.44
C TYR A 594 21.56 -17.71 -4.69
N VAL A 595 20.45 -17.99 -4.03
CA VAL A 595 19.51 -19.09 -4.32
C VAL A 595 18.14 -18.52 -4.63
N GLU A 596 17.47 -19.07 -5.61
CA GLU A 596 16.08 -18.74 -5.93
C GLU A 596 15.19 -19.94 -5.62
N ILE A 597 14.15 -19.70 -4.81
CA ILE A 597 13.12 -20.67 -4.43
C ILE A 597 11.85 -20.31 -5.20
N SER A 598 11.44 -21.14 -6.14
CA SER A 598 10.22 -20.94 -6.91
C SER A 598 9.01 -21.62 -6.27
N GLN A 599 9.24 -22.71 -5.51
CA GLN A 599 8.19 -23.47 -4.86
C GLN A 599 8.69 -24.00 -3.52
N PHE A 600 7.81 -24.01 -2.52
CA PHE A 600 8.07 -24.56 -1.19
C PHE A 600 6.73 -25.11 -0.63
N GLY A 601 6.73 -26.32 -0.13
CA GLY A 601 5.51 -26.91 0.41
C GLY A 601 5.77 -28.06 1.38
N PHE A 602 4.73 -28.43 2.11
CA PHE A 602 4.73 -29.52 3.07
C PHE A 602 3.85 -30.65 2.58
N ALA A 603 4.30 -31.91 2.76
CA ALA A 603 3.52 -33.09 2.44
C ALA A 603 3.47 -34.04 3.64
N LYS A 604 2.36 -34.80 3.74
CA LYS A 604 2.13 -35.76 4.84
C LYS A 604 2.78 -37.10 4.57
N THR A 605 2.75 -37.52 3.32
CA THR A 605 3.23 -38.85 2.88
C THR A 605 4.26 -38.73 1.76
N ALA A 606 5.07 -39.76 1.55
CA ALA A 606 5.98 -39.82 0.43
C ALA A 606 5.26 -39.73 -0.93
N ALA A 607 4.06 -40.29 -1.06
CA ALA A 607 3.27 -40.19 -2.28
C ALA A 607 2.82 -38.74 -2.55
N GLU A 608 2.36 -38.01 -1.52
CA GLU A 608 2.04 -36.58 -1.65
C GLU A 608 3.28 -35.76 -2.02
N ALA A 609 4.45 -36.07 -1.43
CA ALA A 609 5.69 -35.39 -1.75
C ALA A 609 6.09 -35.57 -3.24
N GLU A 610 5.97 -36.78 -3.77
CA GLU A 610 6.20 -37.05 -5.19
C GLU A 610 5.17 -36.37 -6.10
N MET A 611 3.89 -36.28 -5.69
CA MET A 611 2.89 -35.52 -6.44
C MET A 611 3.20 -34.04 -6.47
N LEU A 612 3.61 -33.45 -5.33
CA LEU A 612 4.06 -32.06 -5.26
C LEU A 612 5.26 -31.83 -6.16
N LYS A 613 6.26 -32.71 -6.12
CA LYS A 613 7.43 -32.63 -7.00
C LYS A 613 7.01 -32.62 -8.47
N ALA A 614 6.17 -33.57 -8.89
CA ALA A 614 5.68 -33.64 -10.26
C ALA A 614 4.91 -32.35 -10.68
N SER A 615 4.11 -31.81 -9.77
CA SER A 615 3.40 -30.53 -9.96
C SER A 615 4.37 -29.37 -10.16
N TYR A 616 5.39 -29.25 -9.32
CA TYR A 616 6.40 -28.20 -9.42
C TYR A 616 7.23 -28.29 -10.72
N GLU A 617 7.55 -29.50 -11.15
CA GLU A 617 8.33 -29.74 -12.38
C GLU A 617 7.52 -29.52 -13.66
N SER A 618 6.22 -29.78 -13.64
CA SER A 618 5.33 -29.52 -14.78
C SER A 618 4.95 -28.05 -14.98
N GLY A 619 5.26 -27.19 -14.01
CA GLY A 619 4.81 -25.80 -14.01
C GLY A 619 3.30 -25.65 -13.68
N ASN A 620 2.63 -26.72 -13.36
CA ASN A 620 1.23 -26.75 -12.99
C ASN A 620 1.11 -26.64 -11.47
N THR A 621 0.91 -25.42 -10.98
CA THR A 621 0.88 -25.15 -9.53
C THR A 621 -0.44 -25.53 -8.87
N HIS A 622 -1.53 -25.69 -9.62
CA HIS A 622 -2.86 -26.03 -9.10
C HIS A 622 -3.53 -27.12 -9.90
N GLN A 623 -4.10 -28.11 -9.20
CA GLN A 623 -5.04 -29.07 -9.75
C GLN A 623 -6.47 -28.64 -9.40
N TRP A 624 -7.14 -28.01 -10.35
CA TRP A 624 -8.49 -27.53 -10.17
C TRP A 624 -9.51 -28.70 -10.26
N ASP A 625 -10.52 -28.65 -9.38
CA ASP A 625 -11.70 -29.53 -9.50
C ASP A 625 -12.54 -29.17 -10.75
N GLU A 626 -13.67 -29.82 -10.93
CA GLU A 626 -14.57 -29.54 -12.05
C GLU A 626 -15.26 -28.19 -11.96
N GLY A 627 -15.10 -27.49 -10.82
CA GLY A 627 -15.72 -26.22 -10.51
C GLY A 627 -17.23 -26.30 -10.33
N ILE A 628 -17.78 -25.49 -9.46
CA ILE A 628 -19.20 -25.32 -9.22
C ILE A 628 -19.64 -23.92 -9.59
N VAL A 629 -20.87 -23.80 -10.13
CA VAL A 629 -21.47 -22.48 -10.35
C VAL A 629 -21.85 -21.91 -8.97
N THR A 630 -21.14 -20.89 -8.53
CA THR A 630 -21.37 -20.21 -7.24
C THR A 630 -22.32 -19.03 -7.36
N THR A 631 -22.47 -18.51 -8.56
CA THR A 631 -23.49 -17.51 -8.92
C THR A 631 -24.09 -17.90 -10.26
N GLU A 632 -25.38 -18.17 -10.27
CA GLU A 632 -26.08 -18.51 -11.51
C GLU A 632 -26.13 -17.31 -12.46
N PRO A 633 -25.95 -17.51 -13.78
CA PRO A 633 -26.10 -16.44 -14.74
C PRO A 633 -27.57 -16.01 -14.85
N GLY A 634 -27.78 -14.69 -14.90
CA GLY A 634 -29.09 -14.09 -15.16
C GLY A 634 -29.22 -13.57 -16.57
N TYR A 635 -30.39 -13.04 -16.93
CA TYR A 635 -30.58 -12.38 -18.21
C TYR A 635 -29.75 -11.08 -18.26
N GLY A 636 -28.83 -11.01 -19.24
CA GLY A 636 -27.91 -9.89 -19.36
C GLY A 636 -26.85 -9.77 -18.24
N LYS A 637 -26.82 -10.73 -17.31
CA LYS A 637 -25.89 -10.75 -16.18
C LYS A 637 -25.09 -12.03 -16.15
N GLU A 638 -23.78 -11.93 -16.16
CA GLU A 638 -22.89 -13.06 -16.06
C GLU A 638 -23.00 -13.74 -14.69
N GLY A 639 -22.90 -15.07 -14.70
CA GLY A 639 -22.73 -15.89 -13.50
C GLY A 639 -21.25 -16.08 -13.17
N VAL A 640 -20.98 -16.79 -12.08
CA VAL A 640 -19.62 -17.11 -11.63
C VAL A 640 -19.49 -18.60 -11.39
N LYS A 641 -18.50 -19.24 -11.99
CA LYS A 641 -18.08 -20.60 -11.71
C LYS A 641 -16.79 -20.58 -10.91
N THR A 642 -16.80 -21.22 -9.76
CA THR A 642 -15.65 -21.29 -8.85
C THR A 642 -15.05 -22.68 -8.92
N TYR A 643 -13.74 -22.75 -9.13
CA TYR A 643 -12.92 -23.93 -9.09
C TYR A 643 -12.11 -23.94 -7.81
N THR A 644 -11.98 -25.09 -7.19
CA THR A 644 -11.14 -25.26 -6.00
C THR A 644 -9.97 -26.17 -6.33
N CYS A 645 -8.78 -25.79 -5.94
CA CYS A 645 -7.63 -26.67 -6.08
C CYS A 645 -7.79 -27.86 -5.13
N THR A 646 -7.82 -29.06 -5.70
CA THR A 646 -7.99 -30.32 -4.95
C THR A 646 -6.83 -30.59 -3.99
N HIS A 647 -5.71 -29.90 -4.19
CA HIS A 647 -4.49 -30.09 -3.43
C HIS A 647 -4.31 -29.10 -2.28
N CYS A 648 -4.54 -27.79 -2.52
CA CYS A 648 -4.27 -26.74 -1.54
C CYS A 648 -5.51 -25.95 -1.10
N GLY A 649 -6.68 -26.18 -1.72
CA GLY A 649 -7.91 -25.46 -1.41
C GLY A 649 -8.00 -24.04 -1.98
N ALA A 650 -6.97 -23.57 -2.71
CA ALA A 650 -7.05 -22.29 -3.41
C ALA A 650 -8.22 -22.28 -4.39
N THR A 651 -8.85 -21.12 -4.60
CA THR A 651 -9.98 -20.97 -5.51
C THR A 651 -9.62 -20.03 -6.67
N LYS A 652 -10.18 -20.31 -7.84
CA LYS A 652 -10.23 -19.37 -8.96
C LYS A 652 -11.65 -19.28 -9.48
N THR A 653 -11.98 -18.18 -10.14
CA THR A 653 -13.31 -17.98 -10.71
C THR A 653 -13.22 -17.77 -12.22
N GLU A 654 -14.27 -18.23 -12.91
CA GLU A 654 -14.48 -17.95 -14.32
C GLU A 654 -15.91 -17.41 -14.51
N ALA A 655 -16.07 -16.45 -15.41
CA ALA A 655 -17.38 -15.93 -15.75
C ALA A 655 -18.20 -17.01 -16.49
N VAL A 656 -19.46 -17.21 -16.08
CA VAL A 656 -20.44 -17.98 -16.82
C VAL A 656 -21.22 -17.00 -17.69
N PRO A 657 -21.29 -17.20 -19.02
CA PRO A 657 -21.96 -16.27 -19.89
C PRO A 657 -23.38 -15.96 -19.44
N ALA A 658 -23.75 -14.68 -19.52
CA ALA A 658 -25.11 -14.23 -19.23
C ALA A 658 -26.13 -14.97 -20.11
N LEU A 659 -27.30 -15.22 -19.55
CA LEU A 659 -28.42 -15.73 -20.35
C LEU A 659 -28.81 -14.68 -21.41
N PRO A 660 -29.14 -15.06 -22.63
CA PRO A 660 -29.61 -14.13 -23.63
C PRO A 660 -30.86 -13.40 -23.11
N GLY A 661 -30.98 -12.11 -23.38
CA GLY A 661 -32.09 -11.29 -22.89
C GLY A 661 -33.44 -11.92 -23.21
N LEU A 662 -34.38 -11.90 -22.28
CA LEU A 662 -35.71 -12.45 -22.43
C LEU A 662 -36.50 -11.55 -23.40
N LEU A 663 -36.88 -12.08 -24.56
CA LEU A 663 -37.60 -11.31 -25.56
C LEU A 663 -38.98 -10.87 -24.97
N GLY A 664 -39.14 -9.57 -24.69
CA GLY A 664 -40.35 -9.01 -24.08
C GLY A 664 -40.17 -8.52 -22.64
N ASP A 665 -39.05 -8.77 -22.01
CA ASP A 665 -38.61 -8.16 -20.75
C ASP A 665 -37.97 -6.80 -21.09
N VAL A 666 -38.76 -5.76 -20.96
CA VAL A 666 -38.41 -4.41 -21.42
C VAL A 666 -37.63 -3.66 -20.33
N ASN A 667 -37.83 -4.01 -19.08
CA ASN A 667 -37.15 -3.38 -17.94
C ASN A 667 -35.93 -4.17 -17.43
N GLY A 668 -35.66 -5.35 -17.99
CA GLY A 668 -34.50 -6.17 -17.65
C GLY A 668 -34.57 -6.86 -16.28
N ASP A 669 -35.78 -6.97 -15.69
CA ASP A 669 -35.93 -7.57 -14.34
C ASP A 669 -36.01 -9.11 -14.35
N GLY A 670 -35.94 -9.72 -15.51
CA GLY A 670 -35.97 -11.17 -15.71
C GLY A 670 -37.40 -11.77 -15.72
N MET A 671 -38.46 -10.93 -15.78
CA MET A 671 -39.85 -11.38 -15.83
C MET A 671 -40.60 -10.64 -16.92
N ILE A 672 -41.38 -11.36 -17.74
CA ILE A 672 -42.29 -10.74 -18.69
C ILE A 672 -43.66 -10.56 -18.01
N ASN A 673 -44.05 -9.32 -17.75
CA ASN A 673 -45.26 -9.02 -17.03
C ASN A 673 -45.91 -7.70 -17.48
N GLY A 674 -46.91 -7.22 -16.71
CA GLY A 674 -47.63 -6.00 -17.07
C GLY A 674 -46.80 -4.71 -17.00
N VAL A 675 -45.64 -4.72 -16.30
CA VAL A 675 -44.73 -3.57 -16.23
C VAL A 675 -44.04 -3.40 -17.58
N ASP A 676 -43.59 -4.47 -18.20
CA ASP A 676 -42.97 -4.47 -19.54
C ASP A 676 -43.94 -3.97 -20.59
N SER A 677 -45.16 -4.46 -20.55
CA SER A 677 -46.22 -3.98 -21.43
C SER A 677 -46.52 -2.50 -21.24
N GLY A 678 -46.47 -2.02 -20.00
CA GLY A 678 -46.65 -0.61 -19.65
C GLY A 678 -45.52 0.26 -20.19
N LEU A 679 -44.27 -0.16 -20.01
CA LEU A 679 -43.10 0.54 -20.53
C LEU A 679 -43.06 0.57 -22.05
N LEU A 680 -43.41 -0.55 -22.71
CA LEU A 680 -43.53 -0.61 -24.16
C LEU A 680 -44.59 0.35 -24.69
N LEU A 681 -45.76 0.41 -24.03
CA LEU A 681 -46.84 1.35 -24.42
C LEU A 681 -46.45 2.80 -24.19
N GLN A 682 -45.70 3.10 -23.12
CA GLN A 682 -45.18 4.45 -22.84
C GLN A 682 -44.15 4.86 -23.90
N TYR A 683 -43.28 3.99 -24.31
CA TYR A 683 -42.33 4.23 -25.40
C TYR A 683 -43.05 4.45 -26.75
N LEU A 684 -44.01 3.59 -27.04
CA LEU A 684 -44.82 3.72 -28.30
C LEU A 684 -45.69 5.00 -28.30
N ALA A 685 -46.02 5.51 -27.11
CA ALA A 685 -46.73 6.78 -26.95
C ALA A 685 -45.79 8.01 -27.00
N GLU A 686 -44.51 7.82 -27.33
CA GLU A 686 -43.46 8.87 -27.40
C GLU A 686 -43.20 9.57 -26.05
N TRP A 687 -43.42 8.86 -24.91
CA TRP A 687 -43.10 9.36 -23.58
C TRP A 687 -41.63 9.26 -23.24
N PHE A 688 -40.91 8.34 -23.89
CA PHE A 688 -39.45 8.19 -23.77
C PHE A 688 -38.81 8.22 -25.13
N GLU A 689 -37.65 8.86 -25.25
CA GLU A 689 -36.81 8.81 -26.46
C GLU A 689 -36.09 7.47 -26.59
N GLU A 690 -35.79 6.79 -25.45
CA GLU A 690 -35.18 5.48 -25.36
C GLU A 690 -35.84 4.65 -24.26
N PHE A 691 -35.76 3.32 -24.33
CA PHE A 691 -36.20 2.47 -23.23
C PHE A 691 -35.35 2.75 -21.98
N PRO A 692 -35.97 2.79 -20.78
CA PRO A 692 -35.19 2.85 -19.55
C PRO A 692 -34.26 1.62 -19.52
N ALA A 693 -32.98 1.85 -19.58
CA ALA A 693 -31.99 0.78 -19.47
C ALA A 693 -32.08 0.15 -18.08
N ALA A 694 -32.00 -1.20 -18.02
CA ALA A 694 -31.95 -1.94 -16.76
C ALA A 694 -30.66 -1.70 -16.00
#